data_8bfa66e84532fb9c5cce1f5915154697
#
_entry.id   8bfa66e84532fb9c5cce1f5915154697
#
_cell.length_a   1.000
_cell.length_b   1.000
_cell.length_c   1.000
_cell.angle_alpha   90.00
_cell.angle_beta   90.00
_cell.angle_gamma   90.00
#
_symmetry.space_group_name_H-M   'P 1'
#
loop_
_entity.id
_entity.type
_entity.pdbx_description
1 polymer ?
#
loop_
_entity_poly.entity_id
_entity_poly.type
_entity_poly.pdbx_seq_one_letter_code
_entity_poly.pdbx_strand_id
1 'polypeptide(L)'
;MPRRGCLFSIGVKQLGSTAYDDNLVISDPKTNTVFQNESFSDESGIFSVLGSCNDGILTVKNQFELACPVPAINLLGTFHANPSKKIASARLYATARGSYRVKVNGIDADGSFFAPGFTDYRLRIFYQTYDVTNLLHEGENQLWATVGKGYYNGYCGYSGPMKYGEQNSFMGRMIVTYTDGSKDELVTDDSWLFTDKGAVVDSDYLDGENYDARLLPNDLSHIDNSDKRWKACGILPWPSKPVPTNGTFTNPVKFELTAQEGPSAVIERVLTPISMQEIPTGHFVYDLGQNMVGTVRLHLKGERCLSIKLRYGEMSYANGEIYIKNIRSAANTDTYTFSGDENGETFVPSFTSHGFRYVEITGNGCELSDISCVTSLEGLVLCNTPDTTGSFECSDPLVNQLQSNIQWGQRGNSLLVYTDCPQRNERMGWTGDAQVFAPTAAFNMDVQSFMNKWLLDVRDGQLMYNRQGAVPDTAPLGGDNRPAGCAGWADASVIVPWEMYLAYGDTRVLEENYECMARWIAYQSLNSRQNCGLRTVNGVQRHDQSDLSSKPFIQVQQSRGDHLTFDESTPFILTATAYAAYVAGLMARIARILGKTDDAALYQKRFEDIRTAFREAWVQPDGSLAYWGEMSKGTPQADGTIINQTRYCENADSIHHPSQTAYALAIDFNLMPEETMAQTTHYFVESIHRRDNHLSVGFLGISHLLPALTKCGQNELAFALLAQKGNPGWLYSVINGATTIWERWNSYIAETGTFGDVSMNSFNHYAYGSIGQWLYRTVLGIQTGENADEAGYHKIFLTPSWGGTLTYAKGEQETPFGKIASSWEKKENSIVYRCTIPANTTAHLSLPASGHNSVQILEGAAIADNAAVSGAAVFELVSGSYTFKIC
;
A
#
# COMPACT_ATOMS: atom_id res chain seq x y z
N MET A 1 -17.82 -30.99 16.60
CA MET A 1 -16.91 -31.16 17.77
C MET A 1 -15.77 -30.23 17.50
N PRO A 2 -15.36 -29.35 18.40
CA PRO A 2 -14.19 -28.52 18.15
C PRO A 2 -12.97 -29.44 18.02
N ARG A 3 -12.28 -29.38 16.90
CA ARG A 3 -10.96 -30.01 16.77
C ARG A 3 -10.04 -29.27 17.75
N ARG A 4 -9.65 -29.93 18.84
CA ARG A 4 -8.54 -29.46 19.67
C ARG A 4 -7.31 -29.40 18.78
N GLY A 5 -6.57 -28.29 18.83
CA GLY A 5 -5.29 -28.14 18.18
C GLY A 5 -4.44 -29.38 18.46
N CYS A 6 -3.81 -29.93 17.45
CA CYS A 6 -2.90 -31.06 17.63
C CYS A 6 -1.72 -30.53 18.43
N LEU A 7 -1.66 -30.85 19.72
CA LEU A 7 -0.49 -30.63 20.54
C LEU A 7 0.55 -31.69 20.13
N PHE A 8 1.59 -31.25 19.45
CA PHE A 8 2.75 -32.08 19.18
C PHE A 8 3.80 -31.86 20.30
N SER A 9 4.38 -32.93 20.82
CA SER A 9 5.57 -32.81 21.64
C SER A 9 6.79 -32.80 20.72
N ILE A 10 7.61 -31.77 20.82
CA ILE A 10 8.89 -31.72 20.11
C ILE A 10 9.91 -32.39 21.00
N GLY A 11 10.44 -33.52 20.56
CA GLY A 11 11.55 -34.20 21.19
C GLY A 11 12.81 -34.00 20.33
N VAL A 12 13.81 -33.35 20.86
CA VAL A 12 15.16 -33.37 20.27
C VAL A 12 15.85 -34.64 20.78
N LYS A 13 16.16 -35.55 19.87
CA LYS A 13 16.90 -36.76 20.21
C LYS A 13 18.35 -36.61 19.75
N GLN A 14 19.26 -36.45 20.69
CA GLN A 14 20.70 -36.49 20.42
C GLN A 14 21.10 -37.93 20.05
N LEU A 15 21.56 -38.14 18.84
CA LEU A 15 22.04 -39.42 18.38
C LEU A 15 23.59 -39.37 18.26
N GLY A 16 24.26 -39.83 19.31
CA GLY A 16 25.64 -40.37 19.24
C GLY A 16 26.81 -39.42 18.99
N SER A 17 27.88 -39.68 19.57
CA SER A 17 29.05 -38.83 19.91
C SER A 17 30.07 -38.54 18.81
N THR A 18 29.80 -38.57 17.49
CA THR A 18 30.86 -38.33 16.48
C THR A 18 30.42 -37.78 15.11
N ALA A 19 29.18 -37.33 14.93
CA ALA A 19 28.82 -36.64 13.68
C ALA A 19 27.77 -35.57 14.00
N TYR A 20 27.93 -34.39 13.43
CA TYR A 20 26.99 -33.27 13.50
C TYR A 20 25.75 -33.55 12.62
N ASP A 21 24.91 -34.48 13.08
CA ASP A 21 23.58 -34.71 12.46
C ASP A 21 22.53 -34.57 13.56
N ASP A 22 22.25 -33.32 13.95
CA ASP A 22 21.11 -33.03 14.81
C ASP A 22 19.85 -32.94 13.91
N ASN A 23 18.97 -33.90 14.06
CA ASN A 23 17.70 -33.95 13.31
C ASN A 23 16.55 -33.55 14.23
N LEU A 24 15.71 -32.60 13.77
CA LEU A 24 14.43 -32.35 14.39
C LEU A 24 13.44 -33.42 13.93
N VAL A 25 12.92 -34.19 14.85
CA VAL A 25 11.89 -35.20 14.59
C VAL A 25 10.58 -34.73 15.22
N ILE A 26 9.60 -34.44 14.32
CA ILE A 26 8.24 -34.15 14.74
C ILE A 26 7.44 -35.45 14.63
N SER A 27 6.93 -35.94 15.75
CA SER A 27 6.13 -37.18 15.77
C SER A 27 4.86 -37.01 16.61
N ASP A 28 3.84 -37.76 16.27
CA ASP A 28 2.68 -37.93 17.11
C ASP A 28 3.05 -38.81 18.30
N PRO A 29 2.98 -38.29 19.55
CA PRO A 29 3.36 -39.02 20.74
C PRO A 29 2.48 -40.24 21.03
N LYS A 30 1.29 -40.34 20.40
CA LYS A 30 0.37 -41.43 20.57
C LYS A 30 0.57 -42.58 19.59
N THR A 31 1.00 -42.25 18.38
CA THR A 31 1.14 -43.21 17.28
C THR A 31 2.60 -43.47 16.87
N ASN A 32 3.54 -42.68 17.40
CA ASN A 32 4.94 -42.67 17.02
C ASN A 32 5.16 -42.41 15.52
N THR A 33 4.21 -41.81 14.85
CA THR A 33 4.30 -41.44 13.42
C THR A 33 5.18 -40.20 13.26
N VAL A 34 6.26 -40.31 12.50
CA VAL A 34 7.14 -39.18 12.19
C VAL A 34 6.51 -38.40 11.04
N PHE A 35 6.30 -37.09 11.25
CA PHE A 35 5.75 -36.19 10.25
C PHE A 35 6.82 -35.40 9.52
N GLN A 36 7.95 -35.11 10.18
CA GLN A 36 9.04 -34.35 9.61
C GLN A 36 10.37 -34.74 10.25
N ASN A 37 11.43 -34.76 9.43
CA ASN A 37 12.78 -35.02 9.86
C ASN A 37 13.69 -34.01 9.15
N GLU A 38 14.22 -33.04 9.86
CA GLU A 38 15.07 -31.97 9.33
C GLU A 38 16.45 -32.01 9.99
N SER A 39 17.50 -31.83 9.20
CA SER A 39 18.86 -31.71 9.72
C SER A 39 19.24 -30.23 9.85
N PHE A 40 19.78 -29.84 10.98
CA PHE A 40 20.23 -28.47 11.27
C PHE A 40 21.70 -28.31 10.89
N SER A 41 21.98 -28.12 9.60
CA SER A 41 23.36 -27.88 9.14
C SER A 41 23.67 -26.38 8.92
N ASP A 42 22.66 -25.52 8.94
CA ASP A 42 22.80 -24.06 8.82
C ASP A 42 21.63 -23.30 9.49
N GLU A 43 21.81 -21.98 9.67
CA GLU A 43 20.83 -21.09 10.28
C GLU A 43 19.56 -20.83 9.42
N SER A 44 19.41 -21.50 8.28
CA SER A 44 18.35 -21.24 7.29
C SER A 44 17.08 -22.09 7.44
N GLY A 45 16.96 -22.87 8.53
CA GLY A 45 15.81 -23.75 8.79
C GLY A 45 14.54 -22.99 9.18
N ILE A 46 13.39 -23.67 9.09
CA ILE A 46 12.01 -23.24 9.42
C ILE A 46 11.88 -22.51 10.77
N PHE A 47 12.90 -22.61 11.63
CA PHE A 47 12.91 -22.13 13.02
C PHE A 47 13.69 -20.84 13.26
N SER A 48 14.26 -20.21 12.25
CA SER A 48 15.02 -18.95 12.40
C SER A 48 14.20 -17.79 13.02
N VAL A 49 12.88 -17.85 12.97
CA VAL A 49 11.96 -16.84 13.53
C VAL A 49 11.57 -17.16 14.98
N LEU A 50 11.75 -18.38 15.45
CA LEU A 50 11.14 -18.90 16.67
C LEU A 50 12.13 -19.32 17.75
N GLY A 51 13.43 -19.34 17.46
CA GLY A 51 14.47 -19.69 18.40
C GLY A 51 15.85 -19.26 17.93
N SER A 52 16.86 -19.36 18.77
CA SER A 52 18.26 -19.21 18.40
C SER A 52 18.92 -20.58 18.39
N CYS A 53 19.65 -20.88 17.34
CA CYS A 53 20.52 -22.07 17.28
C CYS A 53 21.95 -21.61 17.57
N ASN A 54 22.50 -22.03 18.66
CA ASN A 54 23.94 -21.86 19.01
C ASN A 54 24.57 -23.23 19.22
N ASP A 55 25.62 -23.51 18.50
CA ASP A 55 26.39 -24.74 18.62
C ASP A 55 25.57 -26.05 18.43
N GLY A 56 24.64 -26.06 17.46
CA GLY A 56 23.82 -27.25 17.18
C GLY A 56 22.69 -27.50 18.22
N ILE A 57 22.41 -26.54 19.10
CA ILE A 57 21.32 -26.63 20.07
C ILE A 57 20.24 -25.61 19.80
N LEU A 58 19.06 -26.08 19.37
CA LEU A 58 17.87 -25.25 19.24
C LEU A 58 17.26 -24.99 20.62
N THR A 59 17.26 -23.73 21.05
CA THR A 59 16.55 -23.32 22.26
C THR A 59 15.18 -22.76 21.90
N VAL A 60 14.14 -23.53 22.18
CA VAL A 60 12.75 -23.16 21.95
C VAL A 60 12.18 -22.47 23.18
N LYS A 61 11.76 -21.22 23.05
CA LYS A 61 11.27 -20.45 24.22
C LYS A 61 9.75 -20.54 24.45
N ASN A 62 8.96 -21.05 23.49
CA ASN A 62 7.48 -21.13 23.63
C ASN A 62 6.91 -22.38 22.97
N GLN A 63 5.67 -22.71 23.31
CA GLN A 63 4.90 -23.77 22.62
C GLN A 63 4.61 -23.39 21.18
N PHE A 64 4.89 -24.27 20.23
CA PHE A 64 4.57 -24.11 18.82
C PHE A 64 3.19 -24.68 18.52
N GLU A 65 2.39 -23.89 17.85
CA GLU A 65 1.29 -24.41 17.04
C GLU A 65 1.81 -24.56 15.60
N LEU A 66 2.01 -25.79 15.14
CA LEU A 66 2.18 -26.05 13.72
C LEU A 66 0.82 -25.77 13.07
N ALA A 67 0.76 -24.81 12.15
CA ALA A 67 -0.43 -24.58 11.37
C ALA A 67 -0.71 -25.82 10.52
N CYS A 68 -1.70 -26.61 10.90
CA CYS A 68 -2.22 -27.64 10.02
C CYS A 68 -2.84 -26.96 8.78
N PRO A 69 -2.69 -27.53 7.57
CA PRO A 69 -3.40 -27.06 6.39
C PRO A 69 -4.89 -26.92 6.70
N VAL A 70 -5.45 -25.76 6.41
CA VAL A 70 -6.88 -25.48 6.57
C VAL A 70 -7.48 -25.39 5.18
N PRO A 71 -8.13 -26.47 4.69
CA PRO A 71 -8.73 -26.48 3.37
C PRO A 71 -9.78 -25.38 3.21
N ALA A 72 -9.89 -24.84 2.00
CA ALA A 72 -11.04 -24.01 1.67
C ALA A 72 -12.33 -24.84 1.81
N ILE A 73 -13.34 -24.23 2.40
CA ILE A 73 -14.66 -24.85 2.48
C ILE A 73 -15.44 -24.57 1.20
N ASN A 74 -16.12 -25.57 0.70
CA ASN A 74 -17.04 -25.46 -0.44
C ASN A 74 -18.46 -25.63 0.08
N LEU A 75 -19.36 -24.73 -0.29
CA LEU A 75 -20.75 -24.74 0.11
C LEU A 75 -21.63 -24.79 -1.14
N LEU A 76 -22.67 -25.61 -1.10
CA LEU A 76 -23.59 -25.81 -2.20
C LEU A 76 -25.03 -25.57 -1.74
N GLY A 77 -25.71 -24.64 -2.40
CA GLY A 77 -27.15 -24.42 -2.26
C GLY A 77 -27.88 -24.69 -3.57
N THR A 78 -29.06 -25.27 -3.50
CA THR A 78 -29.92 -25.52 -4.67
C THR A 78 -31.14 -24.60 -4.62
N PHE A 79 -31.47 -24.02 -5.77
CA PHE A 79 -32.63 -23.12 -5.92
C PHE A 79 -33.47 -23.58 -7.10
N HIS A 80 -34.78 -23.62 -6.94
CA HIS A 80 -35.72 -23.94 -8.00
C HIS A 80 -36.47 -22.66 -8.46
N ALA A 81 -36.03 -22.06 -9.58
CA ALA A 81 -36.75 -20.98 -10.21
C ALA A 81 -38.08 -21.48 -10.80
N ASN A 82 -39.16 -20.72 -10.60
CA ASN A 82 -40.50 -21.13 -11.06
C ASN A 82 -40.50 -21.33 -12.60
N PRO A 83 -40.71 -22.57 -13.09
CA PRO A 83 -40.60 -22.84 -14.54
C PRO A 83 -41.77 -22.25 -15.36
N SER A 84 -42.80 -21.73 -14.73
CA SER A 84 -43.92 -21.07 -15.39
C SER A 84 -43.79 -19.55 -15.49
N LYS A 85 -42.66 -18.99 -14.98
CA LYS A 85 -42.46 -17.55 -14.91
C LYS A 85 -41.10 -17.17 -15.52
N LYS A 86 -41.12 -16.12 -16.34
CA LYS A 86 -39.88 -15.62 -16.93
C LYS A 86 -39.12 -14.75 -15.92
N ILE A 87 -37.84 -15.03 -15.70
CA ILE A 87 -36.94 -14.22 -14.86
C ILE A 87 -36.75 -12.84 -15.51
N ALA A 88 -36.99 -11.78 -14.76
CA ALA A 88 -36.74 -10.41 -15.16
C ALA A 88 -35.39 -9.90 -14.63
N SER A 89 -35.05 -10.24 -13.40
CA SER A 89 -33.76 -9.91 -12.78
C SER A 89 -33.48 -10.81 -11.59
N ALA A 90 -32.21 -11.03 -11.31
CA ALA A 90 -31.76 -11.70 -10.11
C ALA A 90 -30.54 -11.00 -9.49
N ARG A 91 -30.59 -10.77 -8.18
CA ARG A 91 -29.51 -10.15 -7.41
C ARG A 91 -29.07 -11.08 -6.29
N LEU A 92 -27.78 -11.38 -6.26
CA LEU A 92 -27.14 -12.11 -5.17
C LEU A 92 -26.36 -11.12 -4.28
N TYR A 93 -26.74 -11.09 -3.00
CA TYR A 93 -25.99 -10.40 -1.95
C TYR A 93 -25.18 -11.46 -1.20
N ALA A 94 -23.87 -11.31 -1.13
CA ALA A 94 -23.03 -12.33 -0.53
C ALA A 94 -21.88 -11.74 0.28
N THR A 95 -21.46 -12.46 1.32
CA THR A 95 -20.29 -12.15 2.13
C THR A 95 -19.73 -13.40 2.78
N ALA A 96 -18.51 -13.29 3.35
CA ALA A 96 -17.87 -14.40 4.06
C ALA A 96 -17.02 -13.93 5.24
N ARG A 97 -16.78 -14.84 6.16
CA ARG A 97 -15.61 -14.79 7.04
C ARG A 97 -14.52 -15.64 6.39
N GLY A 98 -13.61 -14.99 5.73
CA GLY A 98 -12.62 -15.55 4.82
C GLY A 98 -12.65 -14.81 3.49
N SER A 99 -11.89 -15.27 2.50
CA SER A 99 -11.98 -14.82 1.13
C SER A 99 -12.81 -15.79 0.31
N TYR A 100 -13.78 -15.33 -0.51
CA TYR A 100 -14.68 -16.21 -1.21
C TYR A 100 -14.76 -15.94 -2.71
N ARG A 101 -15.13 -16.99 -3.43
CA ARG A 101 -15.64 -16.94 -4.80
C ARG A 101 -16.99 -17.64 -4.86
N VAL A 102 -17.89 -17.13 -5.70
CA VAL A 102 -19.22 -17.71 -5.88
C VAL A 102 -19.50 -17.99 -7.36
N LYS A 103 -20.04 -19.16 -7.63
CA LYS A 103 -20.48 -19.58 -8.96
C LYS A 103 -21.97 -19.86 -8.96
N VAL A 104 -22.64 -19.53 -10.04
CA VAL A 104 -24.02 -19.90 -10.30
C VAL A 104 -24.03 -20.79 -11.53
N ASN A 105 -24.53 -22.01 -11.39
CA ASN A 105 -24.53 -23.03 -12.45
C ASN A 105 -23.11 -23.24 -13.08
N GLY A 106 -22.07 -23.21 -12.25
CA GLY A 106 -20.68 -23.42 -12.66
C GLY A 106 -19.98 -22.19 -13.23
N ILE A 107 -20.68 -21.05 -13.40
CA ILE A 107 -20.12 -19.81 -13.96
C ILE A 107 -19.86 -18.83 -12.81
N ASP A 108 -18.68 -18.20 -12.78
CA ASP A 108 -18.34 -17.18 -11.79
C ASP A 108 -19.32 -16.00 -11.84
N ALA A 109 -19.68 -15.47 -10.69
CA ALA A 109 -20.68 -14.40 -10.58
C ALA A 109 -20.19 -13.08 -11.22
N ASP A 110 -18.89 -12.73 -11.07
CA ASP A 110 -18.33 -11.50 -11.65
C ASP A 110 -16.83 -11.59 -12.01
N GLY A 111 -16.14 -12.69 -11.68
CA GLY A 111 -14.71 -12.86 -11.94
C GLY A 111 -13.78 -12.07 -11.01
N SER A 112 -14.30 -11.36 -9.99
CA SER A 112 -13.49 -10.62 -9.03
C SER A 112 -12.73 -11.54 -8.07
N PHE A 113 -11.68 -10.98 -7.42
CA PHE A 113 -10.83 -11.68 -6.47
C PHE A 113 -11.00 -11.12 -5.07
N PHE A 114 -10.77 -11.98 -4.06
CA PHE A 114 -10.61 -11.62 -2.65
C PHE A 114 -11.84 -10.95 -1.99
N ALA A 115 -13.06 -11.15 -2.52
CA ALA A 115 -14.26 -10.75 -1.78
C ALA A 115 -14.31 -11.46 -0.40
N PRO A 116 -14.76 -10.80 0.68
CA PRO A 116 -15.41 -9.50 0.76
C PRO A 116 -14.41 -8.31 0.87
N GLY A 117 -13.12 -8.51 0.73
CA GLY A 117 -12.09 -7.50 0.92
C GLY A 117 -11.48 -7.51 2.32
N PHE A 118 -10.61 -6.56 2.61
CA PHE A 118 -9.94 -6.45 3.91
C PHE A 118 -10.49 -5.25 4.70
N THR A 119 -11.09 -5.53 5.84
CA THR A 119 -11.57 -4.58 6.86
C THR A 119 -11.16 -5.09 8.23
N ASP A 120 -11.38 -4.33 9.29
CA ASP A 120 -11.36 -4.90 10.64
C ASP A 120 -12.62 -5.73 10.87
N TYR A 121 -12.51 -7.04 10.67
CA TYR A 121 -13.66 -7.96 10.77
C TYR A 121 -14.32 -8.03 12.16
N ARG A 122 -13.75 -7.36 13.15
CA ARG A 122 -14.40 -7.19 14.48
C ARG A 122 -15.45 -6.10 14.46
N LEU A 123 -15.32 -5.14 13.53
CA LEU A 123 -16.18 -3.96 13.40
C LEU A 123 -17.06 -4.02 12.17
N ARG A 124 -16.51 -4.48 11.05
CA ARG A 124 -17.14 -4.35 9.75
C ARG A 124 -16.82 -5.53 8.84
N ILE A 125 -17.82 -6.00 8.12
CA ILE A 125 -17.67 -6.88 6.97
C ILE A 125 -18.47 -6.28 5.82
N PHE A 126 -17.90 -6.27 4.63
CA PHE A 126 -18.61 -5.88 3.42
C PHE A 126 -19.40 -7.05 2.84
N TYR A 127 -20.54 -6.76 2.22
CA TYR A 127 -21.20 -7.67 1.31
C TYR A 127 -21.12 -7.14 -0.12
N GLN A 128 -20.97 -8.05 -1.06
CA GLN A 128 -21.01 -7.77 -2.49
C GLN A 128 -22.41 -7.96 -3.04
N THR A 129 -22.71 -7.28 -4.14
CA THR A 129 -23.98 -7.40 -4.87
C THR A 129 -23.66 -7.80 -6.31
N TYR A 130 -24.12 -8.98 -6.71
CA TYR A 130 -23.89 -9.54 -8.04
C TYR A 130 -25.18 -9.52 -8.86
N ASP A 131 -25.11 -9.15 -10.12
CA ASP A 131 -26.17 -9.38 -11.09
C ASP A 131 -26.00 -10.78 -11.69
N VAL A 132 -26.80 -11.71 -11.22
CA VAL A 132 -26.78 -13.11 -11.67
C VAL A 132 -27.92 -13.46 -12.61
N THR A 133 -28.62 -12.44 -13.16
CA THR A 133 -29.81 -12.61 -14.02
C THR A 133 -29.56 -13.60 -15.15
N ASN A 134 -28.45 -13.43 -15.87
CA ASN A 134 -28.12 -14.24 -17.04
C ASN A 134 -27.48 -15.58 -16.70
N LEU A 135 -27.21 -15.84 -15.44
CA LEU A 135 -26.62 -17.10 -14.94
C LEU A 135 -27.69 -18.11 -14.49
N LEU A 136 -28.93 -17.63 -14.29
CA LEU A 136 -30.06 -18.48 -13.89
C LEU A 136 -30.84 -18.96 -15.10
N HIS A 137 -31.43 -20.12 -14.95
CA HIS A 137 -32.42 -20.69 -15.88
C HIS A 137 -33.66 -21.15 -15.14
N GLU A 138 -34.71 -21.48 -15.89
CA GLU A 138 -35.93 -22.05 -15.32
C GLU A 138 -35.63 -23.43 -14.75
N GLY A 139 -36.27 -23.74 -13.62
CA GLY A 139 -36.06 -25.01 -12.89
C GLY A 139 -34.92 -24.96 -11.89
N GLU A 140 -34.17 -26.04 -11.78
CA GLU A 140 -33.13 -26.19 -10.79
C GLU A 140 -31.89 -25.39 -11.14
N ASN A 141 -31.37 -24.63 -10.19
CA ASN A 141 -30.14 -23.88 -10.25
C ASN A 141 -29.26 -24.17 -9.04
N GLN A 142 -27.97 -24.12 -9.21
CA GLN A 142 -26.99 -24.35 -8.14
C GLN A 142 -26.17 -23.09 -7.87
N LEU A 143 -26.00 -22.79 -6.60
CA LEU A 143 -25.10 -21.77 -6.12
C LEU A 143 -23.97 -22.44 -5.34
N TRP A 144 -22.74 -22.25 -5.81
CA TRP A 144 -21.52 -22.83 -5.23
C TRP A 144 -20.65 -21.71 -4.69
N ALA A 145 -20.32 -21.72 -3.39
CA ALA A 145 -19.36 -20.80 -2.79
C ALA A 145 -18.13 -21.57 -2.30
N THR A 146 -16.94 -21.12 -2.70
CA THR A 146 -15.65 -21.58 -2.15
C THR A 146 -15.08 -20.48 -1.26
N VAL A 147 -14.70 -20.83 -0.02
CA VAL A 147 -14.19 -19.86 0.96
C VAL A 147 -12.82 -20.32 1.46
N GLY A 148 -11.78 -19.56 1.08
CA GLY A 148 -10.41 -19.68 1.57
C GLY A 148 -10.19 -18.85 2.84
N LYS A 149 -8.98 -18.92 3.41
CA LYS A 149 -8.62 -18.23 4.67
C LYS A 149 -8.82 -16.72 4.60
N GLY A 150 -8.31 -16.07 3.53
CA GLY A 150 -8.24 -14.63 3.45
C GLY A 150 -7.57 -14.03 4.68
N TYR A 151 -7.86 -12.75 4.98
CA TYR A 151 -7.36 -12.10 6.21
C TYR A 151 -8.12 -12.52 7.48
N TYR A 152 -9.25 -13.24 7.37
CA TYR A 152 -10.06 -13.59 8.54
C TYR A 152 -9.36 -14.61 9.42
N ASN A 153 -8.89 -15.72 8.87
CA ASN A 153 -8.15 -16.75 9.59
C ASN A 153 -6.77 -17.08 8.99
N GLY A 154 -6.39 -16.43 7.88
CA GLY A 154 -5.02 -16.42 7.35
C GLY A 154 -4.12 -15.40 8.06
N TYR A 155 -2.94 -15.21 7.52
CA TYR A 155 -1.98 -14.25 8.03
C TYR A 155 -2.43 -12.79 7.79
N CYS A 156 -2.31 -11.97 8.82
CA CYS A 156 -2.45 -10.51 8.76
C CYS A 156 -1.07 -9.88 8.91
N GLY A 157 -0.35 -9.73 7.81
CA GLY A 157 1.04 -9.27 7.84
C GLY A 157 1.88 -10.12 8.79
N TYR A 158 2.81 -9.51 9.50
CA TYR A 158 3.62 -10.19 10.52
C TYR A 158 2.92 -10.36 11.88
N SER A 159 1.63 -10.03 11.97
CA SER A 159 0.85 -10.25 13.20
C SER A 159 0.49 -11.71 13.43
N GLY A 160 0.63 -12.54 12.41
CA GLY A 160 0.29 -13.96 12.44
C GLY A 160 -1.14 -14.27 11.96
N PRO A 161 -1.51 -15.54 11.93
CA PRO A 161 -2.82 -16.00 11.46
C PRO A 161 -3.91 -15.86 12.53
N MET A 162 -5.17 -16.09 12.12
CA MET A 162 -6.36 -16.24 12.98
C MET A 162 -6.66 -15.01 13.87
N LYS A 163 -6.36 -13.79 13.37
CA LYS A 163 -6.55 -12.57 14.17
C LYS A 163 -8.02 -12.20 14.38
N TYR A 164 -8.88 -12.65 13.49
CA TYR A 164 -10.31 -12.34 13.55
C TYR A 164 -11.18 -13.57 13.87
N GLY A 165 -10.68 -14.77 13.66
CA GLY A 165 -11.39 -16.01 13.97
C GLY A 165 -10.76 -17.23 13.34
N GLU A 166 -11.29 -18.42 13.75
CA GLU A 166 -10.73 -19.72 13.36
C GLU A 166 -11.56 -20.44 12.29
N GLN A 167 -12.81 -20.01 12.08
CA GLN A 167 -13.77 -20.73 11.24
C GLN A 167 -14.28 -19.85 10.10
N ASN A 168 -14.03 -20.28 8.88
CA ASN A 168 -14.59 -19.68 7.69
C ASN A 168 -16.11 -19.92 7.64
N SER A 169 -16.83 -18.97 7.06
CA SER A 169 -18.26 -19.09 6.82
C SER A 169 -18.67 -18.24 5.62
N PHE A 170 -19.81 -18.59 5.02
CA PHE A 170 -20.41 -17.85 3.92
C PHE A 170 -21.86 -17.48 4.28
N MET A 171 -22.29 -16.33 3.84
CA MET A 171 -23.67 -15.89 3.91
C MET A 171 -24.08 -15.31 2.57
N GLY A 172 -25.21 -15.77 2.04
CA GLY A 172 -25.74 -15.30 0.78
C GLY A 172 -27.27 -15.16 0.83
N ARG A 173 -27.77 -14.19 0.08
CA ARG A 173 -29.20 -13.96 -0.16
C ARG A 173 -29.40 -13.63 -1.64
N MET A 174 -30.10 -14.46 -2.37
CA MET A 174 -30.45 -14.21 -3.77
C MET A 174 -31.94 -13.88 -3.89
N ILE A 175 -32.26 -12.81 -4.58
CA ILE A 175 -33.63 -12.37 -4.87
C ILE A 175 -33.83 -12.46 -6.38
N VAL A 176 -34.76 -13.31 -6.79
CA VAL A 176 -35.18 -13.48 -8.19
C VAL A 176 -36.51 -12.77 -8.36
N THR A 177 -36.57 -11.82 -9.29
CA THR A 177 -37.79 -11.10 -9.65
C THR A 177 -38.26 -11.56 -11.01
N TYR A 178 -39.52 -11.94 -11.12
CA TYR A 178 -40.17 -12.36 -12.37
C TYR A 178 -40.82 -11.20 -13.09
N THR A 179 -41.12 -11.40 -14.39
CA THR A 179 -41.77 -10.39 -15.22
C THR A 179 -43.18 -10.01 -14.77
N ASP A 180 -43.84 -10.85 -13.97
CA ASP A 180 -45.12 -10.57 -13.31
C ASP A 180 -45.01 -9.78 -12.00
N GLY A 181 -43.77 -9.39 -11.62
CA GLY A 181 -43.46 -8.68 -10.38
C GLY A 181 -43.39 -9.56 -9.12
N SER A 182 -43.70 -10.83 -9.23
CA SER A 182 -43.52 -11.78 -8.09
C SER A 182 -42.03 -12.04 -7.85
N LYS A 183 -41.69 -12.51 -6.66
CA LYS A 183 -40.32 -12.76 -6.26
C LYS A 183 -40.18 -14.13 -5.58
N ASP A 184 -39.05 -14.78 -5.82
CA ASP A 184 -38.55 -15.89 -5.07
C ASP A 184 -37.22 -15.52 -4.40
N GLU A 185 -36.88 -16.24 -3.33
CA GLU A 185 -35.68 -15.93 -2.53
C GLU A 185 -34.96 -17.23 -2.18
N LEU A 186 -33.65 -17.23 -2.29
CA LEU A 186 -32.74 -18.23 -1.71
C LEU A 186 -31.91 -17.55 -0.62
N VAL A 187 -31.84 -18.15 0.55
CA VAL A 187 -30.94 -17.74 1.64
C VAL A 187 -30.05 -18.92 2.04
N THR A 188 -28.90 -18.60 2.60
CA THR A 188 -28.04 -19.61 3.23
C THR A 188 -28.64 -20.03 4.56
N ASP A 189 -28.88 -21.35 4.70
CA ASP A 189 -29.39 -21.97 5.92
C ASP A 189 -28.77 -23.38 6.12
N ASP A 190 -29.32 -24.16 7.03
CA ASP A 190 -28.85 -25.51 7.36
C ASP A 190 -29.25 -26.59 6.32
N SER A 191 -30.01 -26.23 5.29
CA SER A 191 -30.31 -27.11 4.16
C SER A 191 -29.15 -27.19 3.16
N TRP A 192 -28.21 -26.23 3.21
CA TRP A 192 -27.03 -26.25 2.37
C TRP A 192 -26.08 -27.39 2.75
N LEU A 193 -25.30 -27.81 1.76
CA LEU A 193 -24.22 -28.80 1.95
C LEU A 193 -22.87 -28.10 1.99
N PHE A 194 -21.94 -28.66 2.76
CA PHE A 194 -20.53 -28.21 2.71
C PHE A 194 -19.56 -29.37 2.63
N THR A 195 -18.37 -29.12 2.09
CA THR A 195 -17.22 -30.01 2.13
C THR A 195 -15.91 -29.27 2.37
N ASP A 196 -15.01 -29.86 3.15
CA ASP A 196 -13.61 -29.47 3.33
C ASP A 196 -12.64 -30.35 2.49
N LYS A 197 -13.18 -31.08 1.51
CA LYS A 197 -12.46 -32.03 0.64
C LYS A 197 -12.40 -31.55 -0.81
N GLY A 198 -12.34 -30.23 -1.02
CA GLY A 198 -12.20 -29.62 -2.34
C GLY A 198 -10.75 -29.52 -2.80
N ALA A 199 -10.57 -29.03 -4.02
CA ALA A 199 -9.25 -28.94 -4.67
C ALA A 199 -8.29 -27.94 -4.00
N VAL A 200 -8.77 -26.86 -3.38
CA VAL A 200 -7.95 -25.94 -2.59
C VAL A 200 -7.68 -26.56 -1.24
N VAL A 201 -6.55 -27.24 -1.10
CA VAL A 201 -6.14 -28.00 0.10
C VAL A 201 -5.66 -27.08 1.20
N ASP A 202 -5.03 -25.97 0.83
CA ASP A 202 -4.68 -24.87 1.71
C ASP A 202 -4.58 -23.57 0.90
N SER A 203 -4.77 -22.43 1.53
CA SER A 203 -4.58 -21.13 0.90
C SER A 203 -4.28 -20.08 1.94
N ASP A 204 -3.33 -19.20 1.65
CA ASP A 204 -3.03 -18.04 2.48
C ASP A 204 -2.59 -16.88 1.60
N TYR A 205 -2.98 -15.67 1.98
CA TYR A 205 -2.66 -14.48 1.18
C TYR A 205 -1.17 -14.21 1.06
N LEU A 206 -0.37 -14.62 2.07
CA LEU A 206 1.08 -14.43 2.11
C LEU A 206 1.85 -15.67 1.63
N ASP A 207 1.36 -16.87 1.98
CA ASP A 207 2.12 -18.09 1.78
C ASP A 207 1.87 -18.75 0.42
N GLY A 208 0.66 -18.59 -0.12
CA GLY A 208 0.29 -19.15 -1.41
C GLY A 208 -0.89 -20.11 -1.36
N GLU A 209 -1.12 -20.83 -2.44
CA GLU A 209 -2.23 -21.78 -2.62
C GLU A 209 -1.72 -23.19 -2.95
N ASN A 210 -2.20 -24.18 -2.24
CA ASN A 210 -1.97 -25.60 -2.50
C ASN A 210 -3.22 -26.19 -3.16
N TYR A 211 -3.10 -26.60 -4.42
CA TYR A 211 -4.21 -27.07 -5.23
C TYR A 211 -4.00 -28.51 -5.71
N ASP A 212 -4.98 -29.37 -5.43
CA ASP A 212 -4.99 -30.75 -5.89
C ASP A 212 -6.17 -31.01 -6.84
N ALA A 213 -5.90 -30.99 -8.14
CA ALA A 213 -6.93 -31.15 -9.16
C ALA A 213 -7.65 -32.52 -9.13
N ARG A 214 -7.04 -33.51 -8.47
CA ARG A 214 -7.66 -34.84 -8.30
C ARG A 214 -8.89 -34.81 -7.40
N LEU A 215 -9.02 -33.76 -6.58
CA LEU A 215 -10.10 -33.59 -5.60
C LEU A 215 -11.30 -32.81 -6.16
N LEU A 216 -11.19 -32.28 -7.40
CA LEU A 216 -12.34 -31.70 -8.08
C LEU A 216 -13.44 -32.74 -8.25
N PRO A 217 -14.71 -32.39 -7.96
CA PRO A 217 -15.83 -33.23 -8.37
C PRO A 217 -15.86 -33.35 -9.90
N ASN A 218 -15.96 -34.57 -10.42
CA ASN A 218 -16.04 -34.79 -11.86
C ASN A 218 -17.36 -34.30 -12.47
N ASP A 219 -18.41 -34.19 -11.65
CA ASP A 219 -19.73 -33.70 -12.03
C ASP A 219 -20.38 -32.95 -10.87
N LEU A 220 -20.55 -31.64 -11.08
CA LEU A 220 -21.23 -30.79 -10.10
C LEU A 220 -22.76 -30.90 -10.17
N SER A 221 -23.31 -31.45 -11.25
CA SER A 221 -24.76 -31.55 -11.48
C SER A 221 -25.45 -32.65 -10.66
N HIS A 222 -24.66 -33.55 -10.04
CA HIS A 222 -25.18 -34.73 -9.32
C HIS A 222 -24.66 -34.85 -7.89
N ILE A 223 -24.29 -33.73 -7.26
CA ILE A 223 -23.91 -33.77 -5.83
C ILE A 223 -25.21 -33.89 -4.99
N ASP A 224 -25.31 -34.98 -4.32
CA ASP A 224 -26.42 -35.26 -3.41
C ASP A 224 -25.91 -35.72 -2.02
N ASN A 225 -26.83 -35.94 -1.10
CA ASN A 225 -26.55 -36.43 0.24
C ASN A 225 -25.92 -37.83 0.30
N SER A 226 -25.79 -38.55 -0.82
CA SER A 226 -25.12 -39.84 -0.91
C SER A 226 -23.59 -39.73 -0.97
N ASP A 227 -23.03 -38.60 -1.44
CA ASP A 227 -21.61 -38.36 -1.42
C ASP A 227 -21.14 -38.02 0.01
N LYS A 228 -20.48 -38.98 0.64
CA LYS A 228 -19.99 -38.87 2.03
C LYS A 228 -18.96 -37.72 2.24
N ARG A 229 -18.47 -37.11 1.20
CA ARG A 229 -17.60 -35.90 1.30
C ARG A 229 -18.42 -34.68 1.72
N TRP A 230 -19.72 -34.66 1.39
CA TRP A 230 -20.62 -33.54 1.68
C TRP A 230 -21.37 -33.79 2.99
N LYS A 231 -21.61 -32.73 3.75
CA LYS A 231 -22.28 -32.73 5.05
C LYS A 231 -23.24 -31.55 5.09
N ALA A 232 -24.29 -31.66 5.90
CA ALA A 232 -25.18 -30.53 6.19
C ALA A 232 -24.38 -29.37 6.83
N CYS A 233 -24.69 -28.13 6.42
CA CYS A 233 -24.12 -26.95 7.01
C CYS A 233 -24.58 -26.76 8.47
N GLY A 234 -23.69 -26.15 9.27
CA GLY A 234 -24.05 -25.63 10.58
C GLY A 234 -24.14 -24.11 10.52
N ILE A 235 -25.00 -23.52 11.34
CA ILE A 235 -25.15 -22.07 11.44
C ILE A 235 -24.17 -21.54 12.49
N LEU A 236 -23.29 -20.60 12.10
CA LEU A 236 -22.42 -19.87 13.02
C LEU A 236 -23.13 -18.61 13.53
N PRO A 237 -23.04 -18.33 14.84
CA PRO A 237 -23.64 -17.12 15.38
C PRO A 237 -23.00 -15.85 14.81
N TRP A 238 -23.81 -14.84 14.61
CA TRP A 238 -23.34 -13.51 14.24
C TRP A 238 -22.54 -12.89 15.41
N PRO A 239 -21.47 -12.12 15.15
CA PRO A 239 -20.74 -11.47 16.23
C PRO A 239 -21.64 -10.54 17.01
N SER A 240 -21.91 -10.85 18.26
CA SER A 240 -22.74 -10.00 19.13
C SER A 240 -21.95 -8.90 19.84
N LYS A 241 -20.63 -9.01 19.86
CA LYS A 241 -19.71 -8.01 20.45
C LYS A 241 -18.37 -8.08 19.74
N PRO A 242 -17.66 -6.95 19.58
CA PRO A 242 -16.26 -6.95 19.19
C PRO A 242 -15.47 -7.80 20.19
N VAL A 243 -14.57 -8.64 19.71
CA VAL A 243 -13.66 -9.38 20.58
C VAL A 243 -12.60 -8.41 21.07
N PRO A 244 -12.54 -8.06 22.37
CA PRO A 244 -11.52 -7.17 22.86
C PRO A 244 -10.16 -7.87 22.78
N THR A 245 -9.24 -7.34 22.00
CA THR A 245 -7.85 -7.68 22.18
C THR A 245 -7.32 -6.88 23.36
N ASN A 246 -6.91 -7.57 24.43
CA ASN A 246 -6.25 -7.02 25.64
C ASN A 246 -7.00 -6.01 26.50
N GLY A 247 -8.30 -6.14 26.69
CA GLY A 247 -8.99 -5.64 27.90
C GLY A 247 -9.27 -4.14 28.01
N THR A 248 -9.12 -3.33 26.96
CA THR A 248 -9.22 -1.86 27.02
C THR A 248 -10.38 -1.24 26.25
N PHE A 249 -11.33 -2.02 25.72
CA PHE A 249 -12.52 -1.43 25.09
C PHE A 249 -13.54 -1.00 26.13
N THR A 250 -13.69 0.29 26.32
CA THR A 250 -14.71 0.88 27.22
C THR A 250 -16.03 1.17 26.52
N ASN A 251 -16.07 1.26 25.20
CA ASN A 251 -17.29 1.49 24.43
C ASN A 251 -17.63 0.30 23.54
N PRO A 252 -18.89 -0.19 23.55
CA PRO A 252 -19.33 -1.21 22.63
C PRO A 252 -19.41 -0.61 21.21
N VAL A 253 -18.44 -0.88 20.39
CA VAL A 253 -18.54 -0.56 18.96
C VAL A 253 -19.49 -1.58 18.33
N LYS A 254 -20.47 -1.10 17.60
CA LYS A 254 -21.47 -1.95 16.96
C LYS A 254 -20.83 -2.59 15.72
N PHE A 255 -20.93 -3.90 15.61
CA PHE A 255 -20.55 -4.60 14.37
C PHE A 255 -21.51 -4.20 13.22
N GLU A 256 -20.95 -3.92 12.04
CA GLU A 256 -21.71 -3.50 10.87
C GLU A 256 -21.47 -4.44 9.67
N LEU A 257 -22.56 -4.85 9.04
CA LEU A 257 -22.57 -5.44 7.72
C LEU A 257 -23.00 -4.37 6.74
N THR A 258 -22.09 -3.92 5.88
CA THR A 258 -22.34 -2.82 4.94
C THR A 258 -22.11 -3.26 3.50
N ALA A 259 -22.73 -2.57 2.56
CA ALA A 259 -22.40 -2.75 1.15
C ALA A 259 -20.91 -2.46 0.92
N GLN A 260 -20.31 -3.17 -0.02
CA GLN A 260 -18.92 -2.91 -0.40
C GLN A 260 -18.77 -1.44 -0.83
N GLU A 261 -17.81 -0.77 -0.21
CA GLU A 261 -17.29 0.50 -0.65
C GLU A 261 -16.00 0.27 -1.42
N GLY A 262 -15.79 1.01 -2.47
CA GLY A 262 -14.63 0.86 -3.35
C GLY A 262 -14.75 -0.29 -4.37
N PRO A 263 -13.83 -0.34 -5.32
CA PRO A 263 -13.85 -1.30 -6.42
C PRO A 263 -13.38 -2.69 -5.97
N SER A 264 -13.86 -3.73 -6.67
CA SER A 264 -13.35 -5.09 -6.51
C SER A 264 -11.96 -5.25 -7.12
N ALA A 265 -11.18 -6.21 -6.61
CA ALA A 265 -9.92 -6.60 -7.24
C ALA A 265 -10.23 -7.37 -8.54
N VAL A 266 -9.65 -6.92 -9.65
CA VAL A 266 -9.87 -7.49 -10.98
C VAL A 266 -8.54 -7.74 -11.69
N ILE A 267 -8.57 -8.58 -12.74
CA ILE A 267 -7.45 -8.71 -13.67
C ILE A 267 -7.43 -7.46 -14.56
N GLU A 268 -6.48 -6.56 -14.30
CA GLU A 268 -6.30 -5.34 -15.08
C GLU A 268 -5.53 -5.63 -16.38
N ARG A 269 -4.55 -6.55 -16.30
CA ARG A 269 -3.65 -6.83 -17.42
C ARG A 269 -3.13 -8.28 -17.37
N VAL A 270 -2.82 -8.81 -18.55
CA VAL A 270 -2.14 -10.11 -18.70
C VAL A 270 -0.75 -9.87 -19.27
N LEU A 271 0.27 -10.44 -18.62
CA LEU A 271 1.65 -10.40 -19.07
C LEU A 271 2.08 -11.78 -19.59
N THR A 272 2.73 -11.79 -20.75
CA THR A 272 3.38 -12.99 -21.30
C THR A 272 4.86 -12.95 -20.94
N PRO A 273 5.48 -14.05 -20.49
CA PRO A 273 6.92 -14.11 -20.25
C PRO A 273 7.73 -13.69 -21.47
N ILE A 274 8.74 -12.88 -21.24
CA ILE A 274 9.69 -12.46 -22.30
C ILE A 274 10.81 -13.48 -22.51
N SER A 275 11.06 -14.32 -21.50
CA SER A 275 12.01 -15.43 -21.58
C SER A 275 11.70 -16.53 -20.57
N MET A 276 12.22 -17.72 -20.83
CA MET A 276 12.31 -18.83 -19.91
C MET A 276 13.71 -19.42 -20.01
N GLN A 277 14.31 -19.74 -18.88
CA GLN A 277 15.60 -20.39 -18.81
C GLN A 277 15.55 -21.56 -17.83
N GLU A 278 16.22 -22.65 -18.18
CA GLU A 278 16.52 -23.70 -17.23
C GLU A 278 17.81 -23.33 -16.49
N ILE A 279 17.76 -23.31 -15.19
CA ILE A 279 18.94 -23.23 -14.34
C ILE A 279 19.31 -24.64 -13.87
N PRO A 280 20.56 -24.91 -13.50
CA PRO A 280 20.99 -26.27 -13.17
C PRO A 280 20.04 -26.98 -12.22
N THR A 281 19.74 -28.26 -12.46
CA THR A 281 18.95 -29.17 -11.62
C THR A 281 17.41 -29.07 -11.72
N GLY A 282 16.86 -28.84 -12.93
CA GLY A 282 15.40 -28.95 -13.15
C GLY A 282 14.58 -27.81 -12.55
N HIS A 283 15.18 -26.63 -12.47
CA HIS A 283 14.52 -25.39 -12.10
C HIS A 283 14.30 -24.56 -13.37
N PHE A 284 13.06 -24.15 -13.63
CA PHE A 284 12.67 -23.40 -14.83
C PHE A 284 12.18 -22.01 -14.40
N VAL A 285 12.92 -20.97 -14.78
CA VAL A 285 12.64 -19.58 -14.39
C VAL A 285 12.09 -18.81 -15.58
N TYR A 286 10.86 -18.31 -15.42
CA TYR A 286 10.19 -17.44 -16.37
C TYR A 286 10.38 -15.98 -15.94
N ASP A 287 10.78 -15.09 -16.86
CA ASP A 287 10.85 -13.64 -16.67
C ASP A 287 9.65 -12.97 -17.35
N LEU A 288 8.80 -12.30 -16.60
CA LEU A 288 7.67 -11.52 -17.14
C LEU A 288 8.09 -10.15 -17.71
N GLY A 289 9.35 -9.73 -17.53
CA GLY A 289 9.85 -8.42 -17.96
C GLY A 289 9.41 -7.25 -17.10
N GLN A 290 8.41 -7.44 -16.22
CA GLN A 290 7.82 -6.43 -15.37
C GLN A 290 7.59 -6.97 -13.95
N ASN A 291 8.06 -6.25 -12.93
CA ASN A 291 7.67 -6.55 -11.54
C ASN A 291 6.19 -6.15 -11.35
N MET A 292 5.37 -7.11 -10.97
CA MET A 292 3.91 -6.99 -10.91
C MET A 292 3.35 -7.55 -9.60
N VAL A 293 2.07 -7.34 -9.37
CA VAL A 293 1.32 -7.97 -8.28
C VAL A 293 0.11 -8.70 -8.84
N GLY A 294 -0.10 -9.91 -8.35
CA GLY A 294 -1.21 -10.74 -8.79
C GLY A 294 -0.91 -12.23 -8.68
N THR A 295 -1.34 -12.98 -9.64
CA THR A 295 -1.19 -14.44 -9.72
C THR A 295 -0.79 -14.86 -11.12
N VAL A 296 -0.74 -16.16 -11.37
CA VAL A 296 -0.45 -16.73 -12.70
C VAL A 296 -1.68 -17.47 -13.25
N ARG A 297 -1.72 -17.59 -14.57
CA ARG A 297 -2.51 -18.63 -15.25
C ARG A 297 -1.56 -19.61 -15.92
N LEU A 298 -1.69 -20.87 -15.55
CA LEU A 298 -0.98 -21.96 -16.20
C LEU A 298 -1.96 -22.78 -17.04
N HIS A 299 -1.55 -23.10 -18.27
CA HIS A 299 -2.12 -24.20 -19.02
C HIS A 299 -1.18 -25.40 -18.90
N LEU A 300 -1.73 -26.52 -18.48
CA LEU A 300 -0.97 -27.67 -17.99
C LEU A 300 -1.41 -28.94 -18.71
N LYS A 301 -0.47 -29.86 -18.93
CA LYS A 301 -0.76 -31.19 -19.41
C LYS A 301 0.29 -32.16 -18.86
N GLY A 302 -0.10 -33.05 -17.97
CA GLY A 302 0.84 -33.94 -17.32
C GLY A 302 0.17 -35.21 -16.81
N GLU A 303 0.98 -36.11 -16.31
CA GLU A 303 0.50 -37.38 -15.74
C GLU A 303 -0.24 -37.15 -14.43
N ARG A 304 -1.23 -37.98 -14.14
CA ARG A 304 -1.94 -37.99 -12.87
C ARG A 304 -0.97 -38.14 -11.70
N CYS A 305 -1.13 -37.34 -10.66
CA CYS A 305 -0.28 -37.26 -9.47
C CYS A 305 1.09 -36.58 -9.67
N LEU A 306 1.46 -36.14 -10.88
CA LEU A 306 2.55 -35.19 -10.98
C LEU A 306 2.23 -33.95 -10.14
N SER A 307 3.21 -33.42 -9.44
CA SER A 307 3.02 -32.20 -8.63
C SER A 307 4.14 -31.22 -8.93
N ILE A 308 3.76 -29.97 -9.19
CA ILE A 308 4.70 -28.88 -9.43
C ILE A 308 4.58 -27.84 -8.33
N LYS A 309 5.68 -27.11 -8.14
CA LYS A 309 5.80 -26.01 -7.20
C LYS A 309 6.24 -24.74 -7.92
N LEU A 310 5.53 -23.66 -7.68
CA LEU A 310 5.83 -22.32 -8.18
C LEU A 310 6.38 -21.49 -7.05
N ARG A 311 7.48 -20.77 -7.29
CA ARG A 311 8.03 -19.76 -6.37
C ARG A 311 8.15 -18.44 -7.10
N TYR A 312 8.00 -17.35 -6.36
CA TYR A 312 7.89 -16.02 -6.90
C TYR A 312 8.99 -15.11 -6.37
N GLY A 313 9.61 -14.33 -7.24
CA GLY A 313 10.66 -13.37 -6.87
C GLY A 313 10.59 -12.08 -7.67
N GLU A 314 10.92 -10.96 -7.03
CA GLU A 314 10.96 -9.65 -7.67
C GLU A 314 12.23 -9.46 -8.51
N MET A 315 13.33 -10.08 -8.09
CA MET A 315 14.67 -9.96 -8.68
C MET A 315 15.31 -11.33 -8.89
N SER A 316 16.36 -11.36 -9.67
CA SER A 316 17.19 -12.55 -9.87
C SER A 316 18.67 -12.24 -9.67
N TYR A 317 19.43 -13.27 -9.33
CA TYR A 317 20.88 -13.21 -9.34
C TYR A 317 21.42 -13.31 -10.78
N ALA A 318 22.70 -12.99 -10.96
CA ALA A 318 23.36 -13.08 -12.26
C ALA A 318 23.40 -14.52 -12.86
N ASN A 319 23.30 -15.55 -12.02
CA ASN A 319 23.21 -16.96 -12.43
C ASN A 319 21.79 -17.40 -12.82
N GLY A 320 20.81 -16.50 -12.77
CA GLY A 320 19.41 -16.78 -13.10
C GLY A 320 18.54 -17.28 -11.95
N GLU A 321 19.11 -17.59 -10.79
CA GLU A 321 18.31 -17.95 -9.61
C GLU A 321 17.47 -16.76 -9.12
N ILE A 322 16.25 -17.02 -8.70
CA ILE A 322 15.38 -15.95 -8.14
C ILE A 322 15.89 -15.49 -6.78
N TYR A 323 15.82 -14.17 -6.54
CA TYR A 323 16.14 -13.59 -5.24
C TYR A 323 14.91 -13.60 -4.34
N ILE A 324 14.98 -14.36 -3.25
CA ILE A 324 13.87 -14.55 -2.31
C ILE A 324 14.21 -14.21 -0.85
N LYS A 325 15.43 -13.70 -0.58
CA LYS A 325 15.82 -13.39 0.81
C LYS A 325 15.01 -12.25 1.42
N ASN A 326 14.45 -11.38 0.59
CA ASN A 326 13.64 -10.23 1.01
C ASN A 326 12.16 -10.56 1.30
N ILE A 327 11.71 -11.80 1.09
CA ILE A 327 10.32 -12.18 1.39
C ILE A 327 10.09 -12.49 2.88
N ARG A 328 11.17 -12.53 3.66
CA ARG A 328 11.15 -12.84 5.10
C ARG A 328 10.52 -14.21 5.38
N SER A 329 9.45 -14.27 6.21
CA SER A 329 8.77 -15.51 6.58
C SER A 329 7.61 -15.88 5.65
N ALA A 330 7.27 -15.10 4.62
CA ALA A 330 6.27 -15.50 3.64
C ALA A 330 6.80 -16.67 2.79
N ALA A 331 6.03 -17.74 2.63
CA ALA A 331 6.44 -18.86 1.79
C ALA A 331 6.42 -18.49 0.30
N ASN A 332 5.48 -17.62 -0.11
CA ASN A 332 5.37 -17.09 -1.46
C ASN A 332 5.42 -18.20 -2.53
N THR A 333 4.63 -19.27 -2.32
CA THR A 333 4.75 -20.54 -3.03
C THR A 333 3.37 -21.11 -3.32
N ASP A 334 3.10 -21.44 -4.59
CA ASP A 334 1.92 -22.22 -4.97
C ASP A 334 2.32 -23.64 -5.36
N THR A 335 1.39 -24.58 -5.17
CA THR A 335 1.59 -25.95 -5.63
C THR A 335 0.38 -26.44 -6.42
N TYR A 336 0.63 -27.24 -7.46
CA TYR A 336 -0.42 -27.84 -8.26
C TYR A 336 -0.16 -29.34 -8.44
N THR A 337 -1.17 -30.16 -8.09
CA THR A 337 -1.14 -31.60 -8.33
C THR A 337 -2.11 -31.97 -9.45
N PHE A 338 -1.61 -32.59 -10.49
CA PHE A 338 -2.34 -32.91 -11.71
C PHE A 338 -3.43 -33.99 -11.51
N SER A 339 -4.57 -33.80 -12.11
CA SER A 339 -5.60 -34.81 -12.24
C SER A 339 -5.30 -35.84 -13.35
N GLY A 340 -4.49 -35.44 -14.33
CA GLY A 340 -4.15 -36.24 -15.51
C GLY A 340 -5.21 -36.15 -16.62
N ASP A 341 -5.88 -35.01 -16.77
CA ASP A 341 -6.85 -34.80 -17.85
C ASP A 341 -6.12 -34.72 -19.20
N GLU A 342 -6.50 -35.61 -20.12
CA GLU A 342 -5.91 -35.69 -21.46
C GLU A 342 -6.15 -34.42 -22.31
N ASN A 343 -7.20 -33.67 -22.01
CA ASN A 343 -7.53 -32.41 -22.69
C ASN A 343 -6.70 -31.23 -22.16
N GLY A 344 -5.95 -31.43 -21.08
CA GLY A 344 -5.19 -30.39 -20.38
C GLY A 344 -5.96 -29.76 -19.24
N GLU A 345 -5.23 -29.10 -18.35
CA GLU A 345 -5.73 -28.49 -17.11
C GLU A 345 -5.38 -27.01 -17.08
N THR A 346 -6.17 -26.21 -16.39
CA THR A 346 -5.88 -24.79 -16.17
C THR A 346 -5.83 -24.51 -14.69
N PHE A 347 -4.76 -23.86 -14.25
CA PHE A 347 -4.58 -23.46 -12.88
C PHE A 347 -4.49 -21.92 -12.76
N VAL A 348 -5.32 -21.35 -11.91
CA VAL A 348 -5.29 -19.95 -11.49
C VAL A 348 -5.49 -19.93 -9.98
N PRO A 349 -4.46 -19.64 -9.16
CA PRO A 349 -4.62 -19.45 -7.73
C PRO A 349 -5.70 -18.41 -7.44
N SER A 350 -6.63 -18.73 -6.53
CA SER A 350 -7.84 -17.94 -6.29
C SER A 350 -7.82 -17.13 -4.99
N PHE A 351 -7.04 -17.56 -4.00
CA PHE A 351 -7.07 -17.02 -2.64
C PHE A 351 -5.71 -16.53 -2.16
N THR A 352 -4.78 -16.27 -3.09
CA THR A 352 -3.46 -15.72 -2.82
C THR A 352 -3.07 -14.72 -3.90
N SER A 353 -2.11 -13.86 -3.60
CA SER A 353 -1.43 -13.02 -4.58
C SER A 353 0.03 -12.87 -4.21
N HIS A 354 0.86 -12.58 -5.21
CA HIS A 354 2.30 -12.45 -5.04
C HIS A 354 2.80 -11.15 -5.69
N GLY A 355 3.88 -10.58 -5.16
CA GLY A 355 4.66 -9.53 -5.81
C GLY A 355 5.87 -10.16 -6.48
N PHE A 356 5.98 -10.07 -7.82
CA PHE A 356 7.02 -10.77 -8.55
C PHE A 356 7.24 -10.26 -9.98
N ARG A 357 8.43 -10.51 -10.48
CA ARG A 357 8.78 -10.45 -11.90
C ARG A 357 9.11 -11.86 -12.43
N TYR A 358 9.66 -12.69 -11.57
CA TYR A 358 10.15 -14.02 -11.92
C TYR A 358 9.30 -15.12 -11.29
N VAL A 359 9.02 -16.16 -12.07
CA VAL A 359 8.33 -17.36 -11.61
C VAL A 359 9.26 -18.55 -11.82
N GLU A 360 9.66 -19.20 -10.74
CA GLU A 360 10.43 -20.44 -10.77
C GLU A 360 9.47 -21.62 -10.65
N ILE A 361 9.56 -22.58 -11.56
CA ILE A 361 8.79 -23.84 -11.51
C ILE A 361 9.74 -25.00 -11.29
N THR A 362 9.40 -25.83 -10.30
CA THR A 362 10.13 -27.07 -9.96
C THR A 362 9.15 -28.20 -9.71
N GLY A 363 9.65 -29.44 -9.63
CA GLY A 363 8.83 -30.55 -9.12
C GLY A 363 8.60 -30.42 -7.61
N ASN A 364 7.43 -30.81 -7.16
CA ASN A 364 7.06 -30.83 -5.76
C ASN A 364 7.16 -32.27 -5.23
N GLY A 365 8.30 -32.58 -4.58
CA GLY A 365 8.60 -33.93 -4.12
C GLY A 365 9.07 -34.90 -5.23
N CYS A 366 9.35 -34.38 -6.43
CA CYS A 366 9.91 -35.13 -7.58
C CYS A 366 10.87 -34.20 -8.34
N GLU A 367 11.74 -34.72 -9.13
CA GLU A 367 12.53 -33.95 -10.09
C GLU A 367 11.75 -33.78 -11.40
N LEU A 368 11.82 -32.60 -12.01
CA LEU A 368 11.35 -32.36 -13.37
C LEU A 368 12.54 -32.51 -14.31
N SER A 369 12.44 -33.44 -15.27
CA SER A 369 13.43 -33.58 -16.31
C SER A 369 13.33 -32.53 -17.40
N ASP A 370 12.14 -31.93 -17.55
CA ASP A 370 11.83 -30.84 -18.48
C ASP A 370 10.54 -30.14 -18.04
N ILE A 371 10.18 -29.05 -18.71
CA ILE A 371 9.00 -28.21 -18.39
C ILE A 371 7.81 -28.50 -19.33
N SER A 372 7.79 -29.60 -20.04
CA SER A 372 6.76 -29.96 -21.04
C SER A 372 5.35 -30.07 -20.45
N CYS A 373 5.24 -30.28 -19.13
CA CYS A 373 3.96 -30.28 -18.42
C CYS A 373 3.31 -28.87 -18.30
N VAL A 374 4.07 -27.80 -18.55
CA VAL A 374 3.55 -26.40 -18.60
C VAL A 374 3.51 -25.99 -20.07
N THR A 375 2.31 -25.92 -20.64
CA THR A 375 2.14 -25.58 -22.07
C THR A 375 2.10 -24.06 -22.29
N SER A 376 1.65 -23.28 -21.29
CA SER A 376 1.82 -21.83 -21.25
C SER A 376 1.73 -21.28 -19.82
N LEU A 377 2.36 -20.14 -19.62
CA LEU A 377 2.30 -19.33 -18.38
C LEU A 377 1.95 -17.88 -18.74
N GLU A 378 1.04 -17.31 -18.02
CA GLU A 378 0.68 -15.89 -18.08
C GLU A 378 0.70 -15.29 -16.67
N GLY A 379 1.20 -14.05 -16.52
CA GLY A 379 1.06 -13.24 -15.31
C GLY A 379 -0.24 -12.46 -15.35
N LEU A 380 -1.09 -12.64 -14.35
CA LEU A 380 -2.36 -11.93 -14.18
C LEU A 380 -2.19 -10.79 -13.19
N VAL A 381 -2.12 -9.57 -13.69
CA VAL A 381 -1.99 -8.37 -12.85
C VAL A 381 -3.32 -8.08 -12.17
N LEU A 382 -3.33 -8.11 -10.83
CA LEU A 382 -4.50 -7.81 -10.01
C LEU A 382 -4.42 -6.38 -9.44
N CYS A 383 -5.52 -5.65 -9.50
CA CYS A 383 -5.60 -4.27 -9.02
C CYS A 383 -7.04 -3.90 -8.66
N ASN A 384 -7.21 -3.01 -7.65
CA ASN A 384 -8.50 -2.40 -7.33
C ASN A 384 -8.70 -1.03 -8.00
N THR A 385 -7.66 -0.44 -8.61
CA THR A 385 -7.71 0.87 -9.26
C THR A 385 -7.17 0.79 -10.70
N PRO A 386 -7.88 0.09 -11.62
CA PRO A 386 -7.38 -0.17 -12.96
C PRO A 386 -7.36 1.07 -13.86
N ASP A 387 -8.22 2.08 -13.57
CA ASP A 387 -8.46 3.21 -14.46
C ASP A 387 -7.36 4.27 -14.32
N THR A 388 -6.52 4.37 -15.35
CA THR A 388 -5.48 5.40 -15.44
C THR A 388 -6.09 6.73 -15.85
N THR A 389 -5.84 7.78 -15.05
CA THR A 389 -6.40 9.13 -15.26
C THR A 389 -5.35 10.15 -15.70
N GLY A 390 -4.07 9.88 -15.46
CA GLY A 390 -2.99 10.80 -15.81
C GLY A 390 -1.95 10.20 -16.74
N SER A 391 -1.38 11.06 -17.59
CA SER A 391 -0.23 10.74 -18.42
C SER A 391 0.86 11.80 -18.29
N PHE A 392 2.11 11.38 -18.37
CA PHE A 392 3.27 12.25 -18.40
C PHE A 392 4.32 11.67 -19.35
N GLU A 393 4.86 12.52 -20.21
CA GLU A 393 5.97 12.19 -21.11
C GLU A 393 6.90 13.40 -21.24
N CYS A 394 8.19 13.17 -21.28
CA CYS A 394 9.18 14.23 -21.52
C CYS A 394 10.31 13.75 -22.44
N SER A 395 11.25 14.63 -22.73
CA SER A 395 12.37 14.34 -23.63
C SER A 395 13.43 13.39 -23.07
N ASP A 396 13.40 13.07 -21.77
CA ASP A 396 14.34 12.14 -21.14
C ASP A 396 13.66 10.76 -20.98
N PRO A 397 14.11 9.72 -21.69
CA PRO A 397 13.52 8.38 -21.60
C PRO A 397 13.67 7.74 -20.21
N LEU A 398 14.67 8.14 -19.40
CA LEU A 398 14.83 7.62 -18.04
C LEU A 398 13.77 8.21 -17.11
N VAL A 399 13.40 9.47 -17.27
CA VAL A 399 12.30 10.10 -16.52
C VAL A 399 10.95 9.48 -16.93
N ASN A 400 10.77 9.16 -18.23
CA ASN A 400 9.58 8.44 -18.69
C ASN A 400 9.50 7.03 -18.07
N GLN A 401 10.63 6.33 -17.97
CA GLN A 401 10.70 5.04 -17.28
C GLN A 401 10.42 5.18 -15.77
N LEU A 402 10.92 6.24 -15.13
CA LEU A 402 10.59 6.55 -13.74
C LEU A 402 9.09 6.73 -13.54
N GLN A 403 8.41 7.48 -14.41
CA GLN A 403 6.96 7.65 -14.35
C GLN A 403 6.22 6.32 -14.54
N SER A 404 6.69 5.47 -15.45
CA SER A 404 6.18 4.11 -15.60
C SER A 404 6.35 3.30 -14.31
N ASN A 405 7.53 3.37 -13.68
CA ASN A 405 7.81 2.67 -12.41
C ASN A 405 6.91 3.17 -11.28
N ILE A 406 6.60 4.47 -11.23
CA ILE A 406 5.67 5.05 -10.26
C ILE A 406 4.26 4.47 -10.45
N GLN A 407 3.76 4.42 -11.68
CA GLN A 407 2.45 3.85 -11.99
C GLN A 407 2.38 2.35 -11.70
N TRP A 408 3.44 1.59 -12.01
CA TRP A 408 3.50 0.16 -11.69
C TRP A 408 3.62 -0.10 -10.20
N GLY A 409 4.36 0.74 -9.46
CA GLY A 409 4.43 0.70 -8.00
C GLY A 409 3.08 0.96 -7.35
N GLN A 410 2.34 1.96 -7.83
CA GLN A 410 0.98 2.25 -7.38
C GLN A 410 0.03 1.08 -7.66
N ARG A 411 0.01 0.58 -8.90
CA ARG A 411 -0.83 -0.54 -9.34
C ARG A 411 -0.61 -1.77 -8.48
N GLY A 412 0.66 -2.12 -8.24
CA GLY A 412 1.03 -3.29 -7.45
C GLY A 412 0.68 -3.18 -5.97
N ASN A 413 0.59 -1.97 -5.43
CA ASN A 413 0.23 -1.75 -4.02
C ASN A 413 -1.22 -1.26 -3.83
N SER A 414 -2.03 -1.24 -4.89
CA SER A 414 -3.47 -0.92 -4.83
C SER A 414 -4.31 -2.20 -4.88
N LEU A 415 -4.05 -3.13 -3.96
CA LEU A 415 -4.78 -4.40 -3.87
C LEU A 415 -5.37 -4.56 -2.46
N LEU A 416 -6.69 -4.47 -2.35
CA LEU A 416 -7.51 -4.49 -1.12
C LEU A 416 -7.32 -3.27 -0.21
N VAL A 417 -6.12 -2.81 -0.02
CA VAL A 417 -5.71 -1.57 0.66
C VAL A 417 -4.45 -1.03 -0.03
N TYR A 418 -4.02 0.19 0.28
CA TYR A 418 -2.68 0.63 -0.10
C TYR A 418 -1.65 -0.11 0.77
N THR A 419 -1.12 -1.23 0.24
CA THR A 419 -0.06 -1.98 0.92
C THR A 419 1.28 -1.27 0.77
N ASP A 420 2.13 -1.36 1.81
CA ASP A 420 3.51 -0.86 1.74
C ASP A 420 4.36 -1.60 0.71
N CYS A 421 4.20 -2.91 0.68
CA CYS A 421 4.93 -3.83 -0.18
C CYS A 421 4.07 -5.06 -0.50
N PRO A 422 4.27 -5.73 -1.65
CA PRO A 422 3.38 -6.82 -2.06
C PRO A 422 3.96 -8.23 -1.90
N GLN A 423 5.29 -8.39 -1.62
CA GLN A 423 5.97 -9.67 -1.80
C GLN A 423 6.27 -10.43 -0.50
N ARG A 424 6.34 -9.73 0.63
CA ARG A 424 6.79 -10.31 1.92
C ARG A 424 5.64 -10.44 2.93
N ASN A 425 5.95 -10.91 4.13
CA ASN A 425 4.99 -11.10 5.22
C ASN A 425 4.47 -9.79 5.88
N GLU A 426 4.42 -8.70 5.17
CA GLU A 426 3.90 -7.39 5.58
C GLU A 426 2.58 -7.09 4.89
N ARG A 427 2.57 -6.44 3.74
CA ARG A 427 1.38 -6.17 2.91
C ARG A 427 0.26 -5.51 3.70
N MET A 428 0.60 -4.40 4.39
CA MET A 428 -0.30 -3.69 5.28
C MET A 428 -0.54 -2.25 4.79
N GLY A 429 -1.71 -1.71 5.13
CA GLY A 429 -2.08 -0.34 4.77
C GLY A 429 -1.39 0.70 5.66
N TRP A 430 -0.07 0.88 5.49
CA TRP A 430 0.70 1.86 6.23
C TRP A 430 0.25 3.28 5.94
N THR A 431 -0.09 4.01 7.00
CA THR A 431 -0.67 5.35 6.88
C THR A 431 0.35 6.39 6.43
N GLY A 432 1.62 6.24 6.82
CA GLY A 432 2.70 7.13 6.38
C GLY A 432 2.95 7.05 4.89
N ASP A 433 3.01 5.83 4.37
CA ASP A 433 3.21 5.55 2.94
C ASP A 433 2.06 6.10 2.09
N ALA A 434 0.83 5.82 2.51
CA ALA A 434 -0.36 6.29 1.82
C ALA A 434 -0.42 7.83 1.78
N GLN A 435 -0.09 8.52 2.88
CA GLN A 435 -0.19 9.98 2.95
C GLN A 435 0.82 10.68 2.05
N VAL A 436 2.09 10.22 1.98
CA VAL A 436 3.09 10.87 1.14
C VAL A 436 2.82 10.68 -0.35
N PHE A 437 2.11 9.61 -0.70
CA PHE A 437 1.83 9.25 -2.08
C PHE A 437 0.43 9.70 -2.58
N ALA A 438 -0.51 10.04 -1.69
CA ALA A 438 -1.89 10.36 -2.04
C ALA A 438 -2.05 11.37 -3.19
N PRO A 439 -1.27 12.47 -3.27
CA PRO A 439 -1.34 13.39 -4.40
C PRO A 439 -0.93 12.74 -5.73
N THR A 440 0.17 11.97 -5.74
CA THR A 440 0.63 11.24 -6.92
C THR A 440 -0.39 10.18 -7.35
N ALA A 441 -0.98 9.49 -6.38
CA ALA A 441 -2.00 8.48 -6.64
C ALA A 441 -3.19 9.06 -7.42
N ALA A 442 -3.69 10.22 -6.99
CA ALA A 442 -4.83 10.90 -7.62
C ALA A 442 -4.52 11.42 -9.03
N PHE A 443 -3.26 11.76 -9.32
CA PHE A 443 -2.85 12.11 -10.69
C PHE A 443 -2.79 10.89 -11.61
N ASN A 444 -2.29 9.77 -11.11
CA ASN A 444 -2.05 8.59 -11.95
C ASN A 444 -3.33 7.79 -12.26
N MET A 445 -4.23 7.64 -11.29
CA MET A 445 -5.38 6.71 -11.36
C MET A 445 -6.61 7.30 -10.66
N ASP A 446 -7.80 6.82 -11.02
CA ASP A 446 -9.00 7.09 -10.24
C ASP A 446 -8.95 6.29 -8.93
N VAL A 447 -8.68 7.00 -7.85
CA VAL A 447 -8.51 6.42 -6.51
C VAL A 447 -9.58 6.86 -5.51
N GLN A 448 -10.58 7.66 -5.93
CA GLN A 448 -11.54 8.28 -5.02
C GLN A 448 -12.24 7.23 -4.13
N SER A 449 -12.87 6.24 -4.75
CA SER A 449 -13.64 5.23 -4.01
C SER A 449 -12.73 4.29 -3.21
N PHE A 450 -11.55 3.96 -3.72
CA PHE A 450 -10.57 3.14 -3.03
C PHE A 450 -10.02 3.84 -1.78
N MET A 451 -9.69 5.14 -1.88
CA MET A 451 -9.23 5.95 -0.75
C MET A 451 -10.34 6.19 0.27
N ASN A 452 -11.58 6.42 -0.17
CA ASN A 452 -12.72 6.59 0.75
C ASN A 452 -12.94 5.33 1.60
N LYS A 453 -12.84 4.13 0.98
CA LYS A 453 -12.87 2.85 1.70
C LYS A 453 -11.72 2.76 2.71
N TRP A 454 -10.48 3.09 2.32
CA TRP A 454 -9.35 3.03 3.22
C TRP A 454 -9.46 4.05 4.39
N LEU A 455 -10.01 5.25 4.13
CA LEU A 455 -10.31 6.23 5.18
C LEU A 455 -11.37 5.73 6.16
N LEU A 456 -12.32 4.91 5.71
CA LEU A 456 -13.26 4.22 6.61
C LEU A 456 -12.51 3.26 7.55
N ASP A 457 -11.53 2.49 7.04
CA ASP A 457 -10.67 1.63 7.86
C ASP A 457 -9.84 2.43 8.87
N VAL A 458 -9.37 3.62 8.50
CA VAL A 458 -8.65 4.54 9.42
C VAL A 458 -9.55 5.00 10.55
N ARG A 459 -10.80 5.39 10.25
CA ARG A 459 -11.82 5.77 11.26
C ARG A 459 -12.14 4.61 12.18
N ASP A 460 -12.41 3.44 11.62
CA ASP A 460 -12.69 2.21 12.37
C ASP A 460 -11.50 1.85 13.28
N GLY A 461 -10.28 1.95 12.76
CA GLY A 461 -9.05 1.72 13.51
C GLY A 461 -8.84 2.72 14.68
N GLN A 462 -9.13 4.00 14.48
CA GLN A 462 -9.07 5.00 15.56
C GLN A 462 -10.08 4.70 16.68
N LEU A 463 -11.31 4.30 16.30
CA LEU A 463 -12.35 3.92 17.26
C LEU A 463 -11.97 2.66 18.06
N MET A 464 -11.45 1.64 17.35
CA MET A 464 -11.00 0.39 17.97
C MET A 464 -9.86 0.60 18.94
N TYR A 465 -8.90 1.43 18.58
CA TYR A 465 -7.73 1.69 19.42
C TYR A 465 -8.09 2.47 20.69
N ASN A 466 -9.13 3.31 20.64
CA ASN A 466 -9.68 4.13 21.74
C ASN A 466 -8.61 4.77 22.67
N ARG A 467 -7.46 5.17 22.11
CA ARG A 467 -6.36 5.81 22.83
C ARG A 467 -6.42 7.31 22.65
N GLN A 468 -7.46 7.93 23.23
CA GLN A 468 -7.60 9.40 23.28
C GLN A 468 -7.54 10.09 21.90
N GLY A 469 -7.89 9.37 20.82
CA GLY A 469 -7.87 9.90 19.45
C GLY A 469 -6.62 9.57 18.63
N ALA A 470 -5.72 8.73 19.13
CA ALA A 470 -4.59 8.24 18.34
C ALA A 470 -5.07 7.47 17.11
N VAL A 471 -4.50 7.79 15.97
CA VAL A 471 -4.71 7.07 14.70
C VAL A 471 -3.67 5.95 14.59
N PRO A 472 -4.05 4.72 14.22
CA PRO A 472 -3.10 3.63 14.06
C PRO A 472 -2.14 3.85 12.89
N ASP A 473 -0.94 3.26 12.98
CA ASP A 473 0.08 3.35 11.92
C ASP A 473 -0.31 2.54 10.66
N THR A 474 -1.24 1.59 10.80
CA THR A 474 -1.77 0.77 9.69
C THR A 474 -3.30 0.68 9.75
N ALA A 475 -3.96 0.68 8.60
CA ALA A 475 -5.40 0.51 8.47
C ALA A 475 -5.72 -0.44 7.30
N PRO A 476 -6.56 -1.49 7.50
CA PRO A 476 -7.13 -1.97 8.79
C PRO A 476 -6.06 -2.38 9.80
N LEU A 477 -6.46 -2.53 11.09
CA LEU A 477 -5.51 -2.82 12.18
C LEU A 477 -4.82 -4.21 12.10
N GLY A 478 -5.31 -5.13 11.31
CA GLY A 478 -4.74 -6.47 11.19
C GLY A 478 -4.79 -7.30 12.48
N GLY A 479 -5.69 -6.97 13.38
CA GLY A 479 -5.81 -7.64 14.67
C GLY A 479 -4.74 -7.28 15.71
N ASP A 480 -3.86 -6.34 15.42
CA ASP A 480 -2.67 -6.07 16.22
C ASP A 480 -2.79 -4.85 17.15
N ASN A 481 -2.09 -4.91 18.30
CA ASN A 481 -1.87 -3.78 19.23
C ASN A 481 -0.69 -2.89 18.77
N ARG A 482 -0.67 -2.52 17.48
CA ARG A 482 0.43 -1.72 16.95
C ARG A 482 0.48 -0.33 17.55
N PRO A 483 1.67 0.31 17.50
CA PRO A 483 1.78 1.70 17.87
C PRO A 483 0.76 2.54 17.11
N ALA A 484 0.15 3.47 17.80
CA ALA A 484 -0.73 4.47 17.23
C ALA A 484 -0.25 5.85 17.64
N GLY A 485 -0.58 6.86 16.84
CA GLY A 485 -0.20 8.23 17.12
C GLY A 485 1.23 8.56 16.70
N CYS A 486 1.79 7.85 15.73
CA CYS A 486 3.08 8.16 15.15
C CYS A 486 2.97 9.39 14.24
N ALA A 487 3.74 10.44 14.54
CA ALA A 487 3.78 11.64 13.71
C ALA A 487 4.35 11.32 12.30
N GLY A 488 3.78 11.94 11.27
CA GLY A 488 4.06 11.65 9.87
C GLY A 488 3.28 10.46 9.32
N TRP A 489 2.76 9.57 10.18
CA TRP A 489 1.88 8.44 9.84
C TRP A 489 0.43 8.74 10.14
N ALA A 490 0.12 8.99 11.41
CA ALA A 490 -1.24 9.29 11.87
C ALA A 490 -1.84 10.58 11.26
N ASP A 491 -0.98 11.48 10.79
CA ASP A 491 -1.36 12.72 10.08
C ASP A 491 -2.07 12.43 8.75
N ALA A 492 -1.96 11.21 8.21
CA ALA A 492 -2.73 10.73 7.07
C ALA A 492 -4.24 10.93 7.24
N SER A 493 -4.75 10.84 8.48
CA SER A 493 -6.16 11.07 8.78
C SER A 493 -6.68 12.48 8.42
N VAL A 494 -5.78 13.45 8.26
CA VAL A 494 -6.08 14.83 7.83
C VAL A 494 -5.62 15.06 6.39
N ILE A 495 -4.41 14.61 6.06
CA ILE A 495 -3.77 14.90 4.77
C ILE A 495 -4.49 14.18 3.62
N VAL A 496 -4.80 12.89 3.79
CA VAL A 496 -5.43 12.12 2.69
C VAL A 496 -6.83 12.62 2.35
N PRO A 497 -7.75 12.89 3.31
CA PRO A 497 -9.02 13.52 2.98
C PRO A 497 -8.87 14.88 2.28
N TRP A 498 -7.88 15.68 2.69
CA TRP A 498 -7.58 16.95 2.05
C TRP A 498 -7.17 16.77 0.57
N GLU A 499 -6.26 15.86 0.28
CA GLU A 499 -5.81 15.60 -1.10
C GLU A 499 -6.93 15.00 -1.97
N MET A 500 -7.79 14.15 -1.40
CA MET A 500 -8.96 13.63 -2.11
C MET A 500 -9.97 14.74 -2.40
N TYR A 501 -10.19 15.65 -1.46
CA TYR A 501 -11.01 16.82 -1.70
C TYR A 501 -10.44 17.71 -2.83
N LEU A 502 -9.14 17.97 -2.82
CA LEU A 502 -8.50 18.76 -3.87
C LEU A 502 -8.65 18.09 -5.25
N ALA A 503 -8.43 16.77 -5.32
CA ALA A 503 -8.47 16.04 -6.58
C ALA A 503 -9.89 15.90 -7.17
N TYR A 504 -10.90 15.71 -6.33
CA TYR A 504 -12.25 15.35 -6.77
C TYR A 504 -13.33 16.41 -6.46
N GLY A 505 -13.05 17.42 -5.64
CA GLY A 505 -14.01 18.47 -5.26
C GLY A 505 -15.15 17.99 -4.36
N ASP A 506 -15.09 16.76 -3.87
CA ASP A 506 -16.14 16.16 -3.03
C ASP A 506 -15.93 16.52 -1.55
N THR A 507 -16.79 17.42 -1.03
CA THR A 507 -16.73 17.85 0.38
C THR A 507 -17.14 16.73 1.36
N ARG A 508 -17.85 15.70 0.92
CA ARG A 508 -18.28 14.58 1.79
C ARG A 508 -17.10 13.87 2.42
N VAL A 509 -15.99 13.72 1.72
CA VAL A 509 -14.77 13.12 2.28
C VAL A 509 -14.25 13.92 3.47
N LEU A 510 -14.38 15.24 3.47
CA LEU A 510 -14.03 16.10 4.62
C LEU A 510 -15.03 15.97 5.77
N GLU A 511 -16.33 15.95 5.44
CA GLU A 511 -17.42 15.85 6.43
C GLU A 511 -17.36 14.53 7.19
N GLU A 512 -17.23 13.42 6.48
CA GLU A 512 -17.21 12.07 7.04
C GLU A 512 -15.98 11.80 7.90
N ASN A 513 -14.85 12.42 7.57
CA ASN A 513 -13.60 12.24 8.32
C ASN A 513 -13.36 13.30 9.38
N TYR A 514 -14.21 14.35 9.48
CA TYR A 514 -13.97 15.51 10.32
C TYR A 514 -13.76 15.15 11.79
N GLU A 515 -14.57 14.26 12.34
CA GLU A 515 -14.44 13.85 13.74
C GLU A 515 -13.15 13.07 14.01
N CYS A 516 -12.75 12.21 13.08
CA CYS A 516 -11.47 11.49 13.15
C CYS A 516 -10.29 12.47 13.17
N MET A 517 -10.31 13.45 12.27
CA MET A 517 -9.31 14.52 12.21
C MET A 517 -9.26 15.33 13.51
N ALA A 518 -10.41 15.78 14.02
CA ALA A 518 -10.50 16.56 15.23
C ALA A 518 -9.97 15.80 16.46
N ARG A 519 -10.27 14.51 16.58
CA ARG A 519 -9.72 13.62 17.61
C ARG A 519 -8.21 13.47 17.51
N TRP A 520 -7.66 13.38 16.27
CA TRP A 520 -6.22 13.35 16.07
C TRP A 520 -5.54 14.64 16.56
N ILE A 521 -6.06 15.81 16.19
CA ILE A 521 -5.53 17.10 16.69
C ILE A 521 -5.64 17.21 18.21
N ALA A 522 -6.72 16.70 18.81
CA ALA A 522 -6.86 16.65 20.26
C ALA A 522 -5.80 15.75 20.91
N TYR A 523 -5.52 14.57 20.32
CA TYR A 523 -4.46 13.68 20.75
C TYR A 523 -3.08 14.34 20.70
N GLN A 524 -2.76 15.03 19.60
CA GLN A 524 -1.52 15.82 19.51
C GLN A 524 -1.44 16.88 20.60
N SER A 525 -2.56 17.55 20.92
CA SER A 525 -2.61 18.54 21.99
C SER A 525 -2.30 17.95 23.36
N LEU A 526 -2.84 16.78 23.66
CA LEU A 526 -2.57 16.06 24.91
C LEU A 526 -1.10 15.64 25.00
N ASN A 527 -0.53 15.17 23.92
CA ASN A 527 0.88 14.73 23.90
C ASN A 527 1.87 15.87 24.03
N SER A 528 1.56 17.06 23.51
CA SER A 528 2.37 18.26 23.73
C SER A 528 2.34 18.76 25.19
N ARG A 529 1.30 18.44 25.95
CA ARG A 529 1.14 18.82 27.36
C ARG A 529 1.62 17.77 28.36
N GLN A 530 1.39 16.48 28.07
CA GLN A 530 1.60 15.36 29.02
C GLN A 530 3.05 14.96 29.18
N ASN A 531 3.91 15.30 28.24
CA ASN A 531 5.33 14.96 28.33
C ASN A 531 6.19 16.02 29.04
N CYS A 532 5.54 16.87 29.86
CA CYS A 532 6.20 17.76 30.81
C CYS A 532 6.88 17.04 31.98
N GLY A 533 7.14 15.76 31.90
CA GLY A 533 7.80 14.98 32.93
C GLY A 533 8.93 14.12 32.34
N LEU A 534 9.94 13.88 33.13
CA LEU A 534 11.04 13.00 32.83
C LEU A 534 10.53 11.65 32.30
N ARG A 535 10.74 11.36 31.02
CA ARG A 535 10.59 9.99 30.49
C ARG A 535 11.86 9.21 30.78
N THR A 536 11.71 8.14 31.54
CA THR A 536 12.73 7.12 31.64
C THR A 536 12.59 6.21 30.41
N VAL A 537 13.46 6.38 29.43
CA VAL A 537 13.59 5.47 28.30
C VAL A 537 14.80 4.59 28.56
N ASN A 538 14.60 3.30 28.74
CA ASN A 538 15.66 2.33 29.04
C ASN A 538 16.49 2.64 30.29
N GLY A 539 15.86 3.16 31.37
CA GLY A 539 16.51 3.43 32.65
C GLY A 539 17.33 4.73 32.72
N VAL A 540 17.38 5.53 31.67
CA VAL A 540 18.11 6.81 31.63
C VAL A 540 17.13 7.98 31.70
N GLN A 541 17.29 8.84 32.73
CA GLN A 541 16.58 10.13 32.81
C GLN A 541 17.23 11.11 31.82
N ARG A 542 16.41 11.74 30.97
CA ARG A 542 16.89 12.65 29.94
C ARG A 542 16.60 14.10 30.35
N HIS A 543 17.65 14.83 30.65
CA HIS A 543 17.57 16.21 31.15
C HIS A 543 17.08 17.22 30.10
N ASP A 544 17.29 16.96 28.80
CA ASP A 544 16.99 17.92 27.72
C ASP A 544 15.52 18.04 27.39
N GLN A 545 14.69 17.10 27.85
CA GLN A 545 13.24 17.21 27.75
C GLN A 545 12.64 18.20 28.75
N SER A 546 13.36 18.58 29.78
CA SER A 546 12.90 19.54 30.78
C SER A 546 12.76 20.95 30.21
N ASP A 547 13.63 21.37 29.30
CA ASP A 547 13.56 22.66 28.61
C ASP A 547 12.41 22.73 27.60
N LEU A 548 12.13 21.61 26.91
CA LEU A 548 11.01 21.50 25.98
C LEU A 548 9.66 21.41 26.67
N SER A 549 9.60 20.87 27.88
CA SER A 549 8.37 20.76 28.67
C SER A 549 7.78 22.12 28.99
N SER A 550 8.59 23.20 29.00
CA SER A 550 8.12 24.57 29.13
C SER A 550 7.46 25.12 27.85
N LYS A 551 7.58 24.41 26.69
CA LYS A 551 7.02 24.86 25.41
C LYS A 551 5.81 23.99 25.02
N PRO A 552 4.57 24.42 25.31
CA PRO A 552 3.36 23.60 25.26
C PRO A 552 2.97 23.11 23.85
N PHE A 553 3.59 23.63 22.79
CA PHE A 553 3.26 23.33 21.40
C PHE A 553 4.27 22.45 20.69
N ILE A 554 5.40 22.13 21.34
CA ILE A 554 6.37 21.18 20.80
C ILE A 554 5.84 19.76 20.96
N GLN A 555 5.87 18.96 19.88
CA GLN A 555 5.37 17.59 19.87
C GLN A 555 6.47 16.63 20.30
N VAL A 556 6.17 15.79 21.27
CA VAL A 556 7.11 14.80 21.80
C VAL A 556 6.59 13.36 21.62
N GLN A 557 5.54 13.18 20.83
CA GLN A 557 4.98 11.88 20.51
C GLN A 557 5.95 11.02 19.69
N GLN A 558 5.68 9.74 19.68
CA GLN A 558 6.46 8.80 18.89
C GLN A 558 6.44 9.19 17.40
N SER A 559 7.58 9.16 16.75
CA SER A 559 7.74 9.30 15.31
C SER A 559 8.72 8.24 14.82
N ARG A 560 8.61 7.86 13.56
CA ARG A 560 9.60 7.04 12.87
C ARG A 560 10.70 7.90 12.25
N GLY A 561 10.59 9.22 12.42
CA GLY A 561 11.45 10.19 11.75
C GLY A 561 11.22 10.17 10.24
N ASP A 562 12.24 10.60 9.50
CA ASP A 562 12.27 10.49 8.05
C ASP A 562 12.70 9.08 7.66
N HIS A 563 11.75 8.13 7.65
CA HIS A 563 11.99 6.69 7.51
C HIS A 563 12.77 6.37 6.22
N LEU A 564 13.78 5.51 6.33
CA LEU A 564 14.68 5.10 5.25
C LEU A 564 15.44 6.25 4.58
N THR A 565 15.70 7.32 5.31
CA THR A 565 16.68 8.33 4.89
C THR A 565 18.04 7.68 4.58
N PHE A 566 18.82 8.24 3.65
CA PHE A 566 20.03 7.56 3.16
C PHE A 566 21.17 7.60 4.20
N ASP A 567 21.59 8.71 4.68
CA ASP A 567 22.70 8.85 5.64
C ASP A 567 22.61 10.10 6.52
N GLU A 568 21.50 10.81 6.42
CA GLU A 568 21.13 11.89 7.33
C GLU A 568 19.89 11.48 8.13
N SER A 569 19.81 11.92 9.38
CA SER A 569 18.62 11.74 10.19
C SER A 569 18.00 13.09 10.53
N THR A 570 16.69 13.15 10.61
CA THR A 570 15.96 14.35 11.05
C THR A 570 15.45 14.13 12.47
N PRO A 571 15.60 15.09 13.39
CA PRO A 571 15.11 14.95 14.76
C PRO A 571 13.60 14.65 14.79
N PHE A 572 13.19 13.61 15.52
CA PHE A 572 11.79 13.19 15.61
C PHE A 572 10.88 14.29 16.12
N ILE A 573 11.35 15.06 17.09
CA ILE A 573 10.60 16.17 17.67
C ILE A 573 10.37 17.28 16.65
N LEU A 574 11.37 17.59 15.81
CA LEU A 574 11.24 18.56 14.72
C LEU A 574 10.20 18.09 13.72
N THR A 575 10.33 16.86 13.23
CA THR A 575 9.39 16.26 12.28
C THR A 575 7.97 16.25 12.83
N ALA A 576 7.78 15.77 14.06
CA ALA A 576 6.47 15.71 14.70
C ALA A 576 5.83 17.11 14.89
N THR A 577 6.63 18.11 15.25
CA THR A 577 6.15 19.49 15.43
C THR A 577 5.80 20.13 14.08
N ALA A 578 6.61 19.89 13.04
CA ALA A 578 6.33 20.37 11.69
C ALA A 578 5.01 19.79 11.14
N TYR A 579 4.80 18.48 11.24
CA TYR A 579 3.54 17.85 10.82
C TYR A 579 2.35 18.33 11.64
N ALA A 580 2.49 18.51 12.97
CA ALA A 580 1.41 19.04 13.80
C ALA A 580 0.99 20.46 13.42
N ALA A 581 1.95 21.30 13.02
CA ALA A 581 1.64 22.62 12.46
C ALA A 581 0.90 22.48 11.13
N TYR A 582 1.41 21.64 10.22
CA TYR A 582 0.83 21.45 8.90
C TYR A 582 -0.63 20.98 8.97
N VAL A 583 -0.91 19.92 9.72
CA VAL A 583 -2.29 19.42 9.85
C VAL A 583 -3.21 20.37 10.60
N ALA A 584 -2.72 21.17 11.55
CA ALA A 584 -3.51 22.23 12.17
C ALA A 584 -3.91 23.31 11.14
N GLY A 585 -3.00 23.68 10.25
CA GLY A 585 -3.27 24.60 9.13
C GLY A 585 -4.29 24.01 8.14
N LEU A 586 -4.17 22.71 7.81
CA LEU A 586 -5.16 22.02 6.97
C LEU A 586 -6.54 22.00 7.64
N MET A 587 -6.61 21.67 8.93
CA MET A 587 -7.87 21.65 9.66
C MET A 587 -8.55 23.02 9.69
N ALA A 588 -7.79 24.11 9.77
CA ALA A 588 -8.35 25.45 9.68
C ALA A 588 -9.02 25.72 8.32
N ARG A 589 -8.41 25.24 7.22
CA ARG A 589 -8.97 25.33 5.88
C ARG A 589 -10.19 24.42 5.72
N ILE A 590 -10.10 23.17 6.14
CA ILE A 590 -11.20 22.20 6.12
C ILE A 590 -12.41 22.73 6.89
N ALA A 591 -12.20 23.23 8.11
CA ALA A 591 -13.27 23.80 8.93
C ALA A 591 -13.93 25.00 8.23
N ARG A 592 -13.16 25.85 7.53
CA ARG A 592 -13.69 26.99 6.77
C ARG A 592 -14.55 26.54 5.59
N ILE A 593 -14.10 25.51 4.83
CA ILE A 593 -14.86 24.93 3.73
C ILE A 593 -16.18 24.35 4.22
N LEU A 594 -16.17 23.69 5.38
CA LEU A 594 -17.36 23.09 6.00
C LEU A 594 -18.23 24.11 6.78
N GLY A 595 -17.91 25.42 6.74
CA GLY A 595 -18.65 26.45 7.43
C GLY A 595 -18.54 26.44 8.97
N LYS A 596 -17.56 25.73 9.52
CA LYS A 596 -17.29 25.60 10.95
C LYS A 596 -16.38 26.74 11.43
N THR A 597 -16.91 27.95 11.52
CA THR A 597 -16.15 29.19 11.74
C THR A 597 -15.34 29.20 13.04
N ASP A 598 -15.93 28.71 14.15
CA ASP A 598 -15.24 28.66 15.44
C ASP A 598 -14.06 27.69 15.43
N ASP A 599 -14.26 26.51 14.82
CA ASP A 599 -13.20 25.53 14.64
C ASP A 599 -12.09 26.05 13.70
N ALA A 600 -12.48 26.76 12.63
CA ALA A 600 -11.52 27.38 11.73
C ALA A 600 -10.61 28.39 12.45
N ALA A 601 -11.18 29.22 13.32
CA ALA A 601 -10.41 30.15 14.14
C ALA A 601 -9.51 29.43 15.17
N LEU A 602 -10.05 28.40 15.82
CA LEU A 602 -9.32 27.57 16.78
C LEU A 602 -8.10 26.89 16.15
N TYR A 603 -8.27 26.24 15.00
CA TYR A 603 -7.18 25.51 14.33
C TYR A 603 -6.18 26.48 13.68
N GLN A 604 -6.63 27.63 13.18
CA GLN A 604 -5.73 28.67 12.69
C GLN A 604 -4.82 29.19 13.81
N LYS A 605 -5.40 29.48 14.96
CA LYS A 605 -4.62 29.89 16.15
C LYS A 605 -3.63 28.79 16.55
N ARG A 606 -4.05 27.52 16.54
CA ARG A 606 -3.19 26.41 16.86
C ARG A 606 -2.00 26.30 15.89
N PHE A 607 -2.23 26.45 14.60
CA PHE A 607 -1.17 26.51 13.60
C PHE A 607 -0.14 27.60 13.94
N GLU A 608 -0.62 28.80 14.27
CA GLU A 608 0.24 29.94 14.60
C GLU A 608 1.04 29.72 15.88
N ASP A 609 0.42 29.14 16.89
CA ASP A 609 1.05 28.82 18.17
C ASP A 609 2.16 27.77 17.99
N ILE A 610 1.89 26.69 17.21
CA ILE A 610 2.89 25.66 16.90
C ILE A 610 4.00 26.24 16.03
N ARG A 611 3.67 27.04 15.01
CA ARG A 611 4.66 27.71 14.16
C ARG A 611 5.59 28.63 14.96
N THR A 612 5.03 29.36 15.92
CA THR A 612 5.82 30.21 16.81
C THR A 612 6.77 29.38 17.66
N ALA A 613 6.26 28.31 18.28
CA ALA A 613 7.08 27.39 19.07
C ALA A 613 8.18 26.70 18.22
N PHE A 614 7.87 26.32 16.97
CA PHE A 614 8.85 25.79 16.02
C PHE A 614 9.97 26.78 15.74
N ARG A 615 9.61 28.03 15.44
CA ARG A 615 10.57 29.12 15.19
C ARG A 615 11.48 29.37 16.38
N GLU A 616 10.91 29.48 17.57
CA GLU A 616 11.68 29.67 18.82
C GLU A 616 12.61 28.48 19.12
N ALA A 617 12.24 27.27 18.70
CA ALA A 617 13.00 26.08 18.99
C ALA A 617 14.14 25.84 18.01
N TRP A 618 13.91 26.04 16.71
CA TRP A 618 14.86 25.60 15.67
C TRP A 618 15.34 26.71 14.74
N VAL A 619 14.61 27.81 14.54
CA VAL A 619 15.05 28.85 13.60
C VAL A 619 16.07 29.75 14.27
N GLN A 620 17.27 29.84 13.65
CA GLN A 620 18.33 30.74 14.11
C GLN A 620 18.17 32.13 13.48
N PRO A 621 18.76 33.20 14.09
CA PRO A 621 18.66 34.56 13.57
C PRO A 621 19.20 34.74 12.15
N ASP A 622 20.11 33.88 11.70
CA ASP A 622 20.68 33.87 10.37
C ASP A 622 19.85 33.06 9.36
N GLY A 623 18.68 32.54 9.75
CA GLY A 623 17.80 31.74 8.90
C GLY A 623 18.20 30.27 8.78
N SER A 624 19.27 29.81 9.43
CA SER A 624 19.58 28.39 9.55
C SER A 624 18.66 27.70 10.53
N LEU A 625 18.61 26.37 10.48
CA LEU A 625 17.93 25.56 11.48
C LEU A 625 18.93 25.03 12.51
N ALA A 626 18.57 25.09 13.78
CA ALA A 626 19.28 24.39 14.83
C ALA A 626 19.06 22.87 14.68
N TYR A 627 20.13 22.10 14.88
CA TYR A 627 20.10 20.65 14.73
C TYR A 627 20.18 19.96 16.12
N TRP A 628 19.03 19.79 16.74
CA TRP A 628 18.94 19.17 18.05
C TRP A 628 17.66 18.33 18.19
N GLY A 629 17.71 17.36 19.06
CA GLY A 629 16.59 16.47 19.34
C GLY A 629 16.98 14.97 19.25
N GLU A 630 16.00 14.11 19.47
CA GLU A 630 16.16 12.66 19.36
C GLU A 630 16.25 12.23 17.89
N MET A 631 17.39 11.64 17.50
CA MET A 631 17.72 11.35 16.10
C MET A 631 17.29 9.97 15.63
N SER A 632 17.32 8.97 16.49
CA SER A 632 16.87 7.63 16.14
C SER A 632 16.62 6.76 17.39
N LYS A 633 15.77 5.76 17.26
CA LYS A 633 15.80 4.61 18.14
C LYS A 633 16.97 3.73 17.74
N GLY A 634 17.81 3.35 18.71
CA GLY A 634 18.92 2.45 18.43
C GLY A 634 18.43 1.12 17.84
N THR A 635 19.21 0.57 16.94
CA THR A 635 18.96 -0.75 16.34
C THR A 635 19.50 -1.83 17.28
N PRO A 636 18.68 -2.75 17.79
CA PRO A 636 19.14 -3.87 18.58
C PRO A 636 20.06 -4.76 17.74
N GLN A 637 21.21 -5.12 18.29
CA GLN A 637 22.12 -6.10 17.71
C GLN A 637 21.84 -7.50 18.28
N ALA A 638 22.31 -8.52 17.58
CA ALA A 638 22.13 -9.92 17.97
C ALA A 638 22.74 -10.25 19.36
N ASP A 639 23.73 -9.49 19.81
CA ASP A 639 24.36 -9.62 21.11
C ASP A 639 23.64 -8.87 22.25
N GLY A 640 22.47 -8.28 21.96
CA GLY A 640 21.70 -7.47 22.90
C GLY A 640 22.22 -6.04 23.07
N THR A 641 23.29 -5.65 22.38
CA THR A 641 23.71 -4.24 22.32
C THR A 641 22.78 -3.45 21.40
N ILE A 642 22.58 -2.18 21.74
CA ILE A 642 21.83 -1.25 20.89
C ILE A 642 22.85 -0.34 20.22
N ILE A 643 23.11 -0.55 18.95
CA ILE A 643 23.92 0.38 18.16
C ILE A 643 23.02 1.58 17.79
N ASN A 644 23.60 2.77 17.83
CA ASN A 644 22.88 4.02 17.63
C ASN A 644 21.82 4.28 18.71
N GLN A 645 22.22 4.10 19.97
CA GLN A 645 21.44 4.69 21.07
C GLN A 645 21.11 6.12 20.71
N THR A 646 19.87 6.52 21.00
CA THR A 646 19.36 7.87 20.84
C THR A 646 20.49 8.88 21.03
N ARG A 647 21.01 9.40 19.94
CA ARG A 647 21.98 10.48 20.01
C ARG A 647 21.20 11.77 20.14
N TYR A 648 21.37 12.44 21.27
CA TYR A 648 21.06 13.84 21.36
C TYR A 648 22.13 14.61 20.58
N CYS A 649 21.71 15.36 19.58
CA CYS A 649 22.55 16.41 19.02
C CYS A 649 22.34 17.65 19.87
N GLU A 650 23.30 18.00 20.69
CA GLU A 650 23.46 19.35 21.19
C GLU A 650 24.19 20.16 20.12
N ASN A 651 23.80 21.39 19.91
CA ASN A 651 24.45 22.33 18.97
C ASN A 651 25.97 22.54 19.18
N ALA A 652 26.53 21.97 20.25
CA ALA A 652 27.91 22.21 20.67
C ALA A 652 28.96 21.48 19.82
N ASP A 653 28.58 20.40 19.13
CA ASP A 653 29.53 19.64 18.30
C ASP A 653 29.18 19.80 16.83
N SER A 654 29.86 20.71 16.19
CA SER A 654 29.86 21.18 14.82
C SER A 654 29.91 20.12 13.71
N ILE A 655 29.53 18.87 13.92
CA ILE A 655 29.60 17.79 12.93
C ILE A 655 28.24 17.50 12.26
N HIS A 656 27.14 17.94 12.84
CA HIS A 656 25.80 17.67 12.32
C HIS A 656 25.14 18.94 11.81
N HIS A 657 24.92 18.97 10.50
CA HIS A 657 24.14 20.00 9.85
C HIS A 657 22.68 19.58 9.76
N PRO A 658 21.72 20.53 9.75
CA PRO A 658 20.32 20.23 9.49
C PRO A 658 20.14 19.44 8.18
N SER A 659 19.30 18.42 8.22
CA SER A 659 19.03 17.55 7.07
C SER A 659 18.25 18.27 5.96
N GLN A 660 18.34 17.74 4.74
CA GLN A 660 17.51 18.20 3.62
C GLN A 660 16.02 18.15 3.99
N THR A 661 15.58 17.10 4.69
CA THR A 661 14.19 16.95 5.17
C THR A 661 13.79 18.04 6.14
N ALA A 662 14.65 18.43 7.06
CA ALA A 662 14.33 19.49 8.04
C ALA A 662 14.01 20.81 7.33
N TYR A 663 14.83 21.22 6.35
CA TYR A 663 14.57 22.40 5.55
C TYR A 663 13.34 22.25 4.65
N ALA A 664 13.20 21.10 3.97
CA ALA A 664 12.08 20.84 3.08
C ALA A 664 10.73 20.97 3.81
N LEU A 665 10.59 20.34 4.97
CA LEU A 665 9.37 20.44 5.79
C LEU A 665 9.15 21.86 6.32
N ALA A 666 10.20 22.52 6.81
CA ALA A 666 10.08 23.88 7.37
C ALA A 666 9.63 24.90 6.32
N ILE A 667 10.12 24.78 5.09
CA ILE A 667 9.79 25.65 3.96
C ILE A 667 8.40 25.33 3.43
N ASP A 668 8.14 24.07 3.13
CA ASP A 668 6.90 23.66 2.47
C ASP A 668 5.68 23.89 3.37
N PHE A 669 5.81 23.65 4.69
CA PHE A 669 4.75 23.89 5.69
C PHE A 669 4.63 25.34 6.16
N ASN A 670 5.34 26.30 5.56
CA ASN A 670 5.33 27.72 5.90
C ASN A 670 5.76 28.00 7.36
N LEU A 671 6.71 27.27 7.89
CA LEU A 671 7.21 27.46 9.26
C LEU A 671 8.30 28.52 9.39
N MET A 672 9.04 28.79 8.30
CA MET A 672 10.11 29.78 8.29
C MET A 672 9.58 31.22 8.32
N PRO A 673 10.30 32.17 8.93
CA PRO A 673 9.98 33.58 8.81
C PRO A 673 10.25 34.09 7.38
N GLU A 674 9.40 34.97 6.87
CA GLU A 674 9.54 35.52 5.52
C GLU A 674 10.83 36.34 5.38
N GLU A 675 11.20 37.07 6.42
CA GLU A 675 12.39 37.91 6.47
C GLU A 675 13.72 37.14 6.40
N THR A 676 13.74 35.86 6.77
CA THR A 676 14.95 35.01 6.68
C THR A 676 14.93 34.05 5.49
N MET A 677 13.90 34.09 4.65
CA MET A 677 13.65 33.08 3.61
C MET A 677 14.80 32.98 2.60
N ALA A 678 15.46 34.10 2.25
CA ALA A 678 16.59 34.08 1.35
C ALA A 678 17.79 33.32 1.96
N GLN A 679 18.08 33.54 3.24
CA GLN A 679 19.15 32.86 3.95
C GLN A 679 18.81 31.38 4.20
N THR A 680 17.58 31.11 4.55
CA THR A 680 17.07 29.72 4.69
C THR A 680 17.23 28.95 3.37
N THR A 681 16.88 29.58 2.24
CA THR A 681 17.09 29.02 0.91
C THR A 681 18.57 28.71 0.66
N HIS A 682 19.48 29.63 1.03
CA HIS A 682 20.91 29.39 0.91
C HIS A 682 21.36 28.14 1.67
N TYR A 683 20.98 27.99 2.94
CA TYR A 683 21.35 26.81 3.75
C TYR A 683 20.71 25.53 3.23
N PHE A 684 19.49 25.60 2.72
CA PHE A 684 18.82 24.46 2.10
C PHE A 684 19.55 23.97 0.87
N VAL A 685 19.92 24.89 -0.03
CA VAL A 685 20.73 24.60 -1.24
C VAL A 685 22.10 24.05 -0.86
N GLU A 686 22.77 24.64 0.13
CA GLU A 686 24.02 24.17 0.68
C GLU A 686 23.93 22.73 1.20
N SER A 687 22.81 22.36 1.83
CA SER A 687 22.60 20.98 2.32
C SER A 687 22.61 19.93 1.19
N ILE A 688 22.21 20.35 -0.01
CA ILE A 688 22.20 19.52 -1.22
C ILE A 688 23.58 19.51 -1.88
N HIS A 689 24.22 20.68 -2.00
CA HIS A 689 25.54 20.80 -2.63
C HIS A 689 26.64 20.06 -1.85
N ARG A 690 26.57 20.02 -0.51
CA ARG A 690 27.48 19.23 0.33
C ARG A 690 27.46 17.74 0.01
N ARG A 691 26.46 17.27 -0.71
CA ARG A 691 26.28 15.89 -1.12
C ARG A 691 26.38 15.71 -2.64
N ASP A 692 27.13 16.58 -3.29
CA ASP A 692 27.33 16.54 -4.75
C ASP A 692 25.99 16.46 -5.53
N ASN A 693 25.00 17.21 -5.08
CA ASN A 693 23.62 17.19 -5.61
C ASN A 693 22.97 15.82 -5.57
N HIS A 694 23.13 15.11 -4.46
CA HIS A 694 22.41 13.86 -4.19
C HIS A 694 21.35 14.06 -3.10
N LEU A 695 20.34 13.19 -3.15
CA LEU A 695 19.29 13.10 -2.16
C LEU A 695 19.83 12.53 -0.85
N SER A 696 19.22 12.91 0.29
CA SER A 696 19.43 12.20 1.56
C SER A 696 18.12 11.94 2.31
N VAL A 697 17.00 12.30 1.69
CA VAL A 697 15.66 12.23 2.30
C VAL A 697 15.12 10.81 2.36
N GLY A 698 14.27 10.56 3.35
CA GLY A 698 13.42 9.39 3.47
C GLY A 698 11.97 9.66 3.05
N PHE A 699 11.02 8.86 3.57
CA PHE A 699 9.61 8.91 3.15
C PHE A 699 8.94 10.25 3.43
N LEU A 700 9.19 10.86 4.59
CA LEU A 700 8.54 12.13 4.94
C LEU A 700 9.15 13.34 4.22
N GLY A 701 10.44 13.26 3.87
CA GLY A 701 11.12 14.36 3.18
C GLY A 701 10.89 14.35 1.67
N ILE A 702 10.71 13.17 1.08
CA ILE A 702 10.75 13.03 -0.39
C ILE A 702 9.60 13.76 -1.10
N SER A 703 8.40 13.75 -0.52
CA SER A 703 7.23 14.41 -1.10
C SER A 703 7.31 15.94 -1.02
N HIS A 704 8.19 16.49 -0.18
CA HIS A 704 8.33 17.93 0.10
C HIS A 704 9.60 18.54 -0.44
N LEU A 705 10.63 17.73 -0.79
CA LEU A 705 11.95 18.23 -1.21
C LEU A 705 11.87 19.10 -2.46
N LEU A 706 11.36 18.56 -3.57
CA LEU A 706 11.27 19.31 -4.83
C LEU A 706 10.23 20.44 -4.78
N PRO A 707 9.04 20.26 -4.17
CA PRO A 707 8.12 21.36 -3.91
C PRO A 707 8.76 22.51 -3.13
N ALA A 708 9.54 22.24 -2.07
CA ALA A 708 10.25 23.28 -1.31
C ALA A 708 11.30 24.00 -2.15
N LEU A 709 12.07 23.30 -2.99
CA LEU A 709 13.00 23.92 -3.93
C LEU A 709 12.28 24.83 -4.92
N THR A 710 11.17 24.38 -5.49
CA THR A 710 10.32 25.17 -6.39
C THR A 710 9.83 26.44 -5.69
N LYS A 711 9.34 26.32 -4.47
CA LYS A 711 8.85 27.44 -3.65
C LYS A 711 9.95 28.47 -3.35
N CYS A 712 11.20 28.02 -3.27
CA CYS A 712 12.38 28.86 -3.12
C CYS A 712 12.93 29.40 -4.45
N GLY A 713 12.30 29.13 -5.60
CA GLY A 713 12.80 29.52 -6.92
C GLY A 713 14.00 28.72 -7.40
N GLN A 714 14.29 27.54 -6.79
CA GLN A 714 15.46 26.71 -7.09
C GLN A 714 15.09 25.57 -8.07
N ASN A 715 14.32 25.87 -9.12
CA ASN A 715 13.84 24.87 -10.07
C ASN A 715 14.97 24.14 -10.79
N GLU A 716 16.04 24.82 -11.19
CA GLU A 716 17.18 24.18 -11.86
C GLU A 716 17.83 23.10 -10.97
N LEU A 717 17.94 23.35 -9.66
CA LEU A 717 18.44 22.34 -8.72
C LEU A 717 17.46 21.19 -8.56
N ALA A 718 16.15 21.45 -8.56
CA ALA A 718 15.12 20.42 -8.51
C ALA A 718 15.19 19.51 -9.76
N PHE A 719 15.36 20.07 -10.96
CA PHE A 719 15.58 19.30 -12.18
C PHE A 719 16.89 18.53 -12.17
N ALA A 720 17.96 19.10 -11.58
CA ALA A 720 19.25 18.40 -11.44
C ALA A 720 19.14 17.17 -10.54
N LEU A 721 18.39 17.28 -9.43
CA LEU A 721 18.10 16.13 -8.55
C LEU A 721 17.27 15.07 -9.25
N LEU A 722 16.25 15.44 -10.02
CA LEU A 722 15.47 14.50 -10.83
C LEU A 722 16.35 13.74 -11.82
N ALA A 723 17.32 14.42 -12.47
CA ALA A 723 18.20 13.85 -13.48
C ALA A 723 19.40 13.07 -12.89
N GLN A 724 19.53 12.99 -11.55
CA GLN A 724 20.65 12.33 -10.89
C GLN A 724 20.60 10.80 -11.10
N LYS A 725 21.71 10.26 -11.66
CA LYS A 725 21.87 8.82 -11.95
C LYS A 725 22.70 8.09 -10.90
N GLY A 726 23.36 8.84 -10.00
CA GLY A 726 24.11 8.28 -8.87
C GLY A 726 23.19 7.84 -7.73
N ASN A 727 23.72 7.02 -6.83
CA ASN A 727 23.04 6.62 -5.60
C ASN A 727 23.39 7.61 -4.46
N PRO A 728 22.43 8.19 -3.77
CA PRO A 728 20.97 8.06 -3.90
C PRO A 728 20.38 8.98 -4.99
N GLY A 729 19.48 8.44 -5.78
CA GLY A 729 18.77 9.14 -6.85
C GLY A 729 17.70 8.28 -7.51
N TRP A 730 16.62 8.87 -8.00
CA TRP A 730 15.54 8.12 -8.65
C TRP A 730 16.01 7.37 -9.92
N LEU A 731 16.87 8.01 -10.74
CA LEU A 731 17.31 7.38 -11.98
C LEU A 731 18.37 6.28 -11.74
N TYR A 732 18.96 6.19 -10.54
CA TYR A 732 19.84 5.07 -10.18
C TYR A 732 19.10 3.73 -10.28
N SER A 733 17.89 3.63 -9.71
CA SER A 733 17.10 2.40 -9.82
C SER A 733 16.70 2.12 -11.27
N VAL A 734 16.34 3.14 -12.03
CA VAL A 734 15.96 3.02 -13.45
C VAL A 734 17.07 2.43 -14.30
N ILE A 735 18.30 2.99 -14.22
CA ILE A 735 19.45 2.49 -15.01
C ILE A 735 19.91 1.08 -14.57
N ASN A 736 19.51 0.64 -13.37
CA ASN A 736 19.76 -0.71 -12.85
C ASN A 736 18.57 -1.66 -13.08
N GLY A 737 17.67 -1.33 -14.02
CA GLY A 737 16.64 -2.23 -14.51
C GLY A 737 15.36 -2.30 -13.67
N ALA A 738 15.14 -1.33 -12.79
CA ALA A 738 13.88 -1.21 -12.04
C ALA A 738 12.70 -1.00 -12.99
N THR A 739 11.62 -1.75 -12.75
CA THR A 739 10.33 -1.59 -13.43
C THR A 739 9.22 -1.16 -12.47
N THR A 740 9.57 -0.95 -11.21
CA THR A 740 8.76 -0.44 -10.09
C THR A 740 9.65 0.45 -9.21
N ILE A 741 9.08 1.19 -8.28
CA ILE A 741 9.82 1.97 -7.30
C ILE A 741 10.36 1.05 -6.20
N TRP A 742 11.62 1.23 -5.84
CA TRP A 742 12.29 0.48 -4.76
C TRP A 742 12.07 1.15 -3.40
N GLU A 743 12.07 0.33 -2.34
CA GLU A 743 11.87 0.77 -0.96
C GLU A 743 13.04 1.63 -0.42
N ARG A 744 14.25 1.35 -0.86
CA ARG A 744 15.46 2.02 -0.41
C ARG A 744 16.23 2.57 -1.60
N TRP A 745 16.99 3.63 -1.38
CA TRP A 745 17.90 4.17 -2.39
C TRP A 745 18.97 3.15 -2.81
N ASN A 746 19.40 2.31 -1.87
CA ASN A 746 20.41 1.25 -2.03
C ASN A 746 19.80 -0.16 -1.97
N SER A 747 18.58 -0.36 -2.47
CA SER A 747 17.97 -1.69 -2.55
C SER A 747 18.82 -2.69 -3.34
N TYR A 748 19.50 -2.23 -4.37
CA TYR A 748 20.52 -2.95 -5.13
C TYR A 748 21.75 -2.06 -5.26
N ILE A 749 22.94 -2.64 -5.07
CA ILE A 749 24.24 -1.97 -5.14
C ILE A 749 24.95 -2.47 -6.39
N ALA A 750 24.93 -1.66 -7.47
CA ALA A 750 25.42 -2.07 -8.78
C ALA A 750 26.91 -2.38 -8.78
N GLU A 751 27.71 -1.64 -7.99
CA GLU A 751 29.16 -1.79 -7.90
C GLU A 751 29.60 -3.17 -7.40
N THR A 752 28.78 -3.79 -6.55
CA THR A 752 29.06 -5.10 -5.96
C THR A 752 28.14 -6.20 -6.47
N GLY A 753 27.07 -5.86 -7.18
CA GLY A 753 26.04 -6.81 -7.59
C GLY A 753 25.25 -7.39 -6.41
N THR A 754 25.22 -6.70 -5.28
CA THR A 754 24.58 -7.17 -4.04
C THR A 754 23.26 -6.44 -3.76
N PHE A 755 22.39 -7.12 -3.05
CA PHE A 755 21.14 -6.53 -2.55
C PHE A 755 21.37 -5.88 -1.18
N GLY A 756 20.65 -4.78 -0.90
CA GLY A 756 20.68 -4.09 0.39
C GLY A 756 20.11 -4.93 1.53
N ASP A 757 19.80 -4.27 2.65
CA ASP A 757 19.29 -4.92 3.87
C ASP A 757 18.11 -5.86 3.55
N VAL A 758 18.30 -7.16 3.68
CA VAL A 758 17.31 -8.19 3.35
C VAL A 758 16.06 -8.13 4.23
N SER A 759 16.19 -7.58 5.42
CA SER A 759 15.07 -7.48 6.38
C SER A 759 14.09 -6.34 6.04
N MET A 760 14.54 -5.35 5.25
CA MET A 760 13.79 -4.15 4.88
C MET A 760 14.12 -3.77 3.43
N ASN A 761 13.68 -4.61 2.48
CA ASN A 761 14.00 -4.41 1.06
C ASN A 761 12.90 -4.99 0.16
N SER A 762 12.06 -4.11 -0.36
CA SER A 762 11.09 -4.42 -1.41
C SER A 762 11.50 -3.72 -2.69
N PHE A 763 11.32 -4.40 -3.82
CA PHE A 763 11.54 -3.79 -5.14
C PHE A 763 10.24 -3.25 -5.74
N ASN A 764 9.14 -3.27 -4.97
CA ASN A 764 7.85 -2.67 -5.33
C ASN A 764 7.26 -1.95 -4.10
N HIS A 765 7.71 -0.70 -3.88
CA HIS A 765 7.31 0.12 -2.75
C HIS A 765 7.13 1.57 -3.20
N TYR A 766 5.92 2.09 -3.18
CA TYR A 766 5.55 3.32 -3.88
C TYR A 766 6.00 4.63 -3.22
N ALA A 767 6.41 4.65 -1.95
CA ALA A 767 6.62 5.90 -1.19
C ALA A 767 7.57 6.90 -1.88
N TYR A 768 8.73 6.47 -2.39
CA TYR A 768 9.63 7.35 -3.14
C TYR A 768 9.09 7.79 -4.50
N GLY A 769 8.03 7.14 -5.00
CA GLY A 769 7.30 7.57 -6.19
C GLY A 769 6.44 8.81 -5.99
N SER A 770 6.34 9.34 -4.77
CA SER A 770 5.63 10.59 -4.48
C SER A 770 6.15 11.82 -5.25
N ILE A 771 7.36 11.73 -5.84
CA ILE A 771 7.87 12.70 -6.82
C ILE A 771 6.92 12.92 -8.00
N GLY A 772 6.07 11.94 -8.34
CA GLY A 772 5.10 12.03 -9.43
C GLY A 772 4.23 13.27 -9.34
N GLN A 773 3.80 13.69 -8.15
CA GLN A 773 3.05 14.94 -7.97
C GLN A 773 3.78 16.17 -8.51
N TRP A 774 5.12 16.22 -8.35
CA TRP A 774 5.92 17.36 -8.84
C TRP A 774 5.99 17.39 -10.37
N LEU A 775 5.98 16.21 -11.04
CA LEU A 775 5.91 16.13 -12.50
C LEU A 775 4.62 16.75 -13.03
N TYR A 776 3.48 16.49 -12.38
CA TYR A 776 2.20 17.08 -12.78
C TYR A 776 2.03 18.52 -12.28
N ARG A 777 2.24 18.78 -10.99
CA ARG A 777 1.98 20.10 -10.38
C ARG A 777 2.98 21.17 -10.80
N THR A 778 4.24 20.78 -11.08
CA THR A 778 5.32 21.74 -11.42
C THR A 778 5.74 21.65 -12.86
N VAL A 779 6.17 20.47 -13.35
CA VAL A 779 6.70 20.40 -14.74
C VAL A 779 5.59 20.68 -15.76
N LEU A 780 4.39 20.07 -15.59
CA LEU A 780 3.22 20.39 -16.41
C LEU A 780 2.44 21.60 -15.89
N GLY A 781 2.58 21.93 -14.61
CA GLY A 781 1.89 23.04 -13.97
C GLY A 781 0.42 22.81 -13.65
N ILE A 782 -0.08 21.59 -13.69
CA ILE A 782 -1.52 21.27 -13.49
C ILE A 782 -1.84 21.26 -12.00
N GLN A 783 -2.64 22.23 -11.53
CA GLN A 783 -3.04 22.36 -10.14
C GLN A 783 -4.53 22.75 -10.07
N THR A 784 -5.15 22.52 -8.90
CA THR A 784 -6.52 22.95 -8.58
C THR A 784 -6.48 23.99 -7.46
N GLY A 785 -7.54 24.78 -7.32
CA GLY A 785 -7.67 25.67 -6.16
C GLY A 785 -8.16 24.94 -4.91
N GLU A 786 -8.06 25.63 -3.78
CA GLU A 786 -8.40 25.07 -2.45
C GLU A 786 -9.84 25.40 -2.00
N ASN A 787 -10.46 26.45 -2.55
CA ASN A 787 -11.81 26.83 -2.19
C ASN A 787 -12.87 25.87 -2.74
N ALA A 788 -14.03 25.83 -2.12
CA ALA A 788 -15.09 24.89 -2.51
C ALA A 788 -15.59 25.08 -3.94
N ASP A 789 -15.49 26.27 -4.50
CA ASP A 789 -15.83 26.59 -5.90
C ASP A 789 -14.67 26.45 -6.87
N GLU A 790 -13.49 26.04 -6.39
CA GLU A 790 -12.27 25.85 -7.19
C GLU A 790 -11.80 24.38 -7.22
N ALA A 791 -11.98 23.67 -6.10
CA ALA A 791 -11.49 22.30 -5.92
C ALA A 791 -12.06 21.32 -6.96
N GLY A 792 -11.39 20.18 -7.16
CA GLY A 792 -11.73 19.20 -8.18
C GLY A 792 -11.50 19.70 -9.60
N TYR A 793 -10.66 20.71 -9.78
CA TYR A 793 -10.35 21.35 -11.07
C TYR A 793 -11.53 22.14 -11.69
N HIS A 794 -12.47 22.59 -10.87
CA HIS A 794 -13.49 23.54 -11.33
C HIS A 794 -12.85 24.87 -11.75
N LYS A 795 -11.86 25.34 -10.96
CA LYS A 795 -10.90 26.35 -11.40
C LYS A 795 -9.50 25.73 -11.47
N ILE A 796 -8.89 25.74 -12.63
CA ILE A 796 -7.61 25.16 -12.92
C ILE A 796 -6.53 26.22 -12.76
N PHE A 797 -5.41 25.87 -12.12
CA PHE A 797 -4.23 26.72 -12.06
C PHE A 797 -3.13 26.06 -12.89
N LEU A 798 -2.67 26.75 -13.94
CA LEU A 798 -1.61 26.29 -14.81
C LEU A 798 -0.35 27.14 -14.58
N THR A 799 0.67 26.51 -13.94
CA THR A 799 1.93 27.16 -13.59
C THR A 799 3.11 26.29 -14.05
N PRO A 800 3.25 26.04 -15.37
CA PRO A 800 4.28 25.15 -15.88
C PRO A 800 5.68 25.68 -15.60
N SER A 801 6.61 24.77 -15.31
CA SER A 801 8.03 25.07 -15.13
C SER A 801 8.86 24.22 -16.08
N TRP A 802 9.80 24.87 -16.75
CA TRP A 802 10.78 24.23 -17.63
C TRP A 802 12.19 24.45 -17.12
N GLY A 803 13.02 23.44 -17.13
CA GLY A 803 14.37 23.49 -16.57
C GLY A 803 15.22 22.29 -16.95
N GLY A 804 16.42 22.26 -16.42
CA GLY A 804 17.37 21.19 -16.63
C GLY A 804 17.62 20.88 -18.10
N THR A 805 17.83 19.61 -18.38
CA THR A 805 18.12 19.10 -19.75
C THR A 805 16.86 18.81 -20.56
N LEU A 806 15.67 18.95 -19.99
CA LEU A 806 14.43 18.66 -20.70
C LEU A 806 14.20 19.68 -21.84
N THR A 807 13.87 19.17 -23.01
CA THR A 807 13.52 19.97 -24.20
C THR A 807 12.03 20.06 -24.43
N TYR A 808 11.25 19.11 -23.90
CA TYR A 808 9.79 19.15 -23.85
C TYR A 808 9.28 18.35 -22.66
N ALA A 809 8.06 18.69 -22.22
CA ALA A 809 7.19 17.83 -21.42
C ALA A 809 5.76 18.01 -21.87
N LYS A 810 4.97 16.94 -21.79
CA LYS A 810 3.54 16.91 -22.10
C LYS A 810 2.84 15.91 -21.18
N GLY A 811 1.59 16.19 -20.89
CA GLY A 811 0.76 15.28 -20.11
C GLY A 811 -0.71 15.70 -20.07
N GLU A 812 -1.51 14.81 -19.56
CA GLU A 812 -2.96 14.96 -19.47
C GLU A 812 -3.43 14.50 -18.09
N GLN A 813 -4.55 15.06 -17.63
CA GLN A 813 -5.25 14.67 -16.42
C GLN A 813 -6.74 14.59 -16.69
N GLU A 814 -7.33 13.41 -16.50
CA GLU A 814 -8.80 13.27 -16.44
C GLU A 814 -9.29 13.78 -15.08
N THR A 815 -10.27 14.65 -15.12
CA THR A 815 -10.88 15.28 -13.94
C THR A 815 -12.38 15.07 -13.94
N PRO A 816 -13.11 15.36 -12.85
CA PRO A 816 -14.57 15.32 -12.85
C PRO A 816 -15.24 16.17 -13.95
N PHE A 817 -14.54 17.17 -14.47
CA PHE A 817 -15.01 18.06 -15.54
C PHE A 817 -14.51 17.67 -16.94
N GLY A 818 -13.66 16.66 -17.05
CA GLY A 818 -13.03 16.21 -18.28
C GLY A 818 -11.54 16.44 -18.31
N LYS A 819 -10.94 16.29 -19.49
CA LYS A 819 -9.51 16.22 -19.68
C LYS A 819 -8.84 17.60 -19.67
N ILE A 820 -7.84 17.79 -18.83
CA ILE A 820 -6.86 18.86 -18.89
C ILE A 820 -5.65 18.33 -19.65
N ALA A 821 -5.13 19.12 -20.60
CA ALA A 821 -3.84 18.85 -21.23
C ALA A 821 -2.89 20.04 -21.01
N SER A 822 -1.63 19.75 -20.79
CA SER A 822 -0.56 20.75 -20.64
C SER A 822 0.71 20.25 -21.29
N SER A 823 1.37 21.10 -22.08
CA SER A 823 2.65 20.76 -22.71
C SER A 823 3.49 22.00 -23.01
N TRP A 824 4.79 21.83 -22.96
CA TRP A 824 5.75 22.84 -23.38
C TRP A 824 6.88 22.20 -24.18
N GLU A 825 7.46 23.00 -25.09
CA GLU A 825 8.57 22.60 -25.95
C GLU A 825 9.55 23.76 -26.13
N LYS A 826 10.83 23.54 -25.85
CA LYS A 826 11.92 24.49 -26.09
C LYS A 826 12.25 24.49 -27.58
N LYS A 827 12.27 25.67 -28.23
CA LYS A 827 12.77 25.96 -29.56
C LYS A 827 14.04 26.82 -29.45
N GLU A 828 14.76 27.03 -30.53
CA GLU A 828 16.04 27.74 -30.50
C GLU A 828 16.04 29.07 -29.70
N ASN A 829 14.98 29.87 -29.82
CA ASN A 829 14.89 31.18 -29.14
C ASN A 829 13.51 31.40 -28.49
N SER A 830 12.74 30.34 -28.20
CA SER A 830 11.43 30.51 -27.65
C SER A 830 10.94 29.21 -27.00
N ILE A 831 9.93 29.32 -26.18
CA ILE A 831 9.18 28.17 -25.66
C ILE A 831 7.78 28.23 -26.23
N VAL A 832 7.28 27.09 -26.70
CA VAL A 832 5.88 26.94 -27.11
C VAL A 832 5.15 26.18 -26.03
N TYR A 833 4.15 26.82 -25.42
CA TYR A 833 3.28 26.21 -24.42
C TYR A 833 1.88 25.97 -25.03
N ARG A 834 1.29 24.82 -24.75
CA ARG A 834 -0.08 24.45 -25.16
C ARG A 834 -0.84 23.92 -23.98
N CYS A 835 -2.14 24.28 -23.89
CA CYS A 835 -3.05 23.70 -22.93
C CYS A 835 -4.45 23.53 -23.49
N THR A 836 -5.19 22.59 -22.89
CA THR A 836 -6.63 22.39 -23.13
C THR A 836 -7.36 22.46 -21.80
N ILE A 837 -8.40 23.28 -21.77
CA ILE A 837 -9.27 23.51 -20.61
C ILE A 837 -10.63 22.85 -20.91
N PRO A 838 -11.08 21.92 -20.05
CA PRO A 838 -12.34 21.20 -20.26
C PRO A 838 -13.57 22.11 -20.15
N ALA A 839 -14.70 21.62 -20.61
CA ALA A 839 -15.97 22.34 -20.56
C ALA A 839 -16.40 22.64 -19.10
N ASN A 840 -17.08 23.79 -18.93
CA ASN A 840 -17.59 24.23 -17.62
C ASN A 840 -16.51 24.53 -16.55
N THR A 841 -15.28 24.76 -16.98
CA THR A 841 -14.17 25.17 -16.12
C THR A 841 -13.50 26.43 -16.61
N THR A 842 -12.72 27.06 -15.73
CA THR A 842 -11.85 28.18 -16.07
C THR A 842 -10.42 27.87 -15.65
N ALA A 843 -9.44 28.55 -16.25
CA ALA A 843 -8.05 28.38 -15.82
C ALA A 843 -7.36 29.73 -15.65
N HIS A 844 -6.57 29.79 -14.55
CA HIS A 844 -5.61 30.83 -14.31
C HIS A 844 -4.23 30.33 -14.77
N LEU A 845 -3.72 30.89 -15.88
CA LEU A 845 -2.44 30.49 -16.46
C LEU A 845 -1.37 31.52 -16.10
N SER A 846 -0.28 31.07 -15.46
CA SER A 846 0.89 31.89 -15.16
C SER A 846 2.12 31.32 -15.89
N LEU A 847 2.57 32.00 -16.95
CA LEU A 847 3.75 31.58 -17.73
C LEU A 847 5.00 32.27 -17.20
N PRO A 848 6.11 31.55 -16.96
CA PRO A 848 7.41 32.15 -16.66
C PRO A 848 7.90 33.02 -17.85
N ALA A 849 7.77 34.32 -17.71
CA ALA A 849 8.03 35.28 -18.79
C ALA A 849 8.37 36.68 -18.21
N SER A 850 9.04 37.51 -18.96
CA SER A 850 9.37 38.87 -18.52
C SER A 850 8.18 39.86 -18.55
N GLY A 851 6.98 39.34 -18.77
CA GLY A 851 5.72 40.06 -18.85
C GLY A 851 4.94 39.72 -20.13
N HIS A 852 3.71 40.23 -20.26
CA HIS A 852 2.83 39.92 -21.40
C HIS A 852 3.42 40.21 -22.76
N ASN A 853 4.27 41.26 -22.89
CA ASN A 853 4.89 41.64 -24.15
C ASN A 853 5.89 40.61 -24.68
N SER A 854 6.36 39.68 -23.86
CA SER A 854 7.21 38.54 -24.24
C SER A 854 6.44 37.30 -24.63
N VAL A 855 5.10 37.35 -24.61
CA VAL A 855 4.24 36.21 -24.89
C VAL A 855 3.33 36.53 -26.08
N GLN A 856 3.41 35.71 -27.12
CA GLN A 856 2.55 35.78 -28.30
C GLN A 856 1.50 34.68 -28.20
N ILE A 857 0.21 35.04 -28.28
CA ILE A 857 -0.89 34.08 -28.38
C ILE A 857 -0.99 33.64 -29.84
N LEU A 858 -0.77 32.36 -30.12
CA LEU A 858 -0.86 31.81 -31.48
C LEU A 858 -2.24 31.21 -31.75
N GLU A 859 -2.91 30.73 -30.71
CA GLU A 859 -4.24 30.10 -30.79
C GLU A 859 -5.03 30.38 -29.51
N GLY A 860 -6.34 30.56 -29.61
CA GLY A 860 -7.24 30.83 -28.49
C GLY A 860 -7.40 32.33 -28.19
N ALA A 861 -8.43 32.69 -27.46
CA ALA A 861 -8.74 34.04 -27.00
C ALA A 861 -8.52 34.16 -25.49
N ALA A 862 -7.23 34.28 -25.07
CA ALA A 862 -6.86 34.48 -23.68
C ALA A 862 -7.00 35.94 -23.26
N ILE A 863 -7.52 36.19 -22.07
CA ILE A 863 -7.62 37.52 -21.46
C ILE A 863 -6.39 37.73 -20.56
N ALA A 864 -5.58 38.73 -20.87
CA ALA A 864 -4.42 39.08 -20.04
C ALA A 864 -4.92 39.61 -18.68
N ASP A 865 -4.48 39.03 -17.59
CA ASP A 865 -4.66 39.60 -16.27
C ASP A 865 -3.58 40.67 -16.01
N ASN A 866 -3.98 41.92 -15.81
CA ASN A 866 -3.09 43.02 -15.56
C ASN A 866 -2.51 43.06 -14.14
N ALA A 867 -2.81 42.10 -13.27
CA ALA A 867 -2.10 41.95 -12.02
C ALA A 867 -0.61 41.69 -12.31
N ALA A 868 0.24 42.66 -12.07
CA ALA A 868 1.65 42.56 -12.30
C ALA A 868 2.30 41.57 -11.34
N VAL A 869 2.54 40.33 -11.80
CA VAL A 869 3.38 39.36 -11.12
C VAL A 869 4.78 39.47 -11.70
N SER A 870 5.77 39.84 -10.90
CA SER A 870 7.15 39.94 -11.34
C SER A 870 7.64 38.58 -11.86
N GLY A 871 8.10 38.53 -13.11
CA GLY A 871 8.63 37.33 -13.75
C GLY A 871 7.60 36.38 -14.33
N ALA A 872 6.32 36.79 -14.43
CA ALA A 872 5.28 36.01 -15.05
C ALA A 872 4.34 36.83 -15.97
N ALA A 873 3.80 36.16 -16.99
CA ALA A 873 2.68 36.66 -17.76
C ALA A 873 1.42 35.84 -17.40
N VAL A 874 0.39 36.50 -16.90
CA VAL A 874 -0.81 35.88 -16.35
C VAL A 874 -2.00 36.04 -17.32
N PHE A 875 -2.76 34.97 -17.49
CA PHE A 875 -3.94 34.95 -18.36
C PHE A 875 -5.10 34.19 -17.68
N GLU A 876 -6.32 34.71 -17.85
CA GLU A 876 -7.56 34.00 -17.52
C GLU A 876 -8.07 33.31 -18.80
N LEU A 877 -8.33 32.02 -18.69
CA LEU A 877 -8.76 31.16 -19.78
C LEU A 877 -10.14 30.58 -19.48
N VAL A 878 -10.97 30.48 -20.51
CA VAL A 878 -12.21 29.71 -20.50
C VAL A 878 -11.97 28.34 -21.15
N SER A 879 -13.01 27.48 -21.19
CA SER A 879 -12.88 26.19 -21.89
C SER A 879 -12.45 26.36 -23.35
N GLY A 880 -11.48 25.55 -23.79
CA GLY A 880 -10.90 25.63 -25.13
C GLY A 880 -9.44 25.18 -25.17
N SER A 881 -8.83 25.24 -26.35
CA SER A 881 -7.42 24.96 -26.57
C SER A 881 -6.65 26.25 -26.85
N TYR A 882 -5.44 26.32 -26.33
CA TYR A 882 -4.61 27.51 -26.37
C TYR A 882 -3.18 27.17 -26.75
N THR A 883 -2.56 28.06 -27.49
CA THR A 883 -1.11 27.96 -27.83
C THR A 883 -0.46 29.32 -27.62
N PHE A 884 0.60 29.31 -26.82
CA PHE A 884 1.42 30.50 -26.49
C PHE A 884 2.86 30.29 -26.97
N LYS A 885 3.47 31.35 -27.45
CA LYS A 885 4.91 31.42 -27.74
C LYS A 885 5.53 32.44 -26.81
N ILE A 886 6.51 32.03 -26.03
CA ILE A 886 7.28 32.82 -25.07
C ILE A 886 8.64 33.08 -25.72
N CYS A 887 9.02 34.35 -25.85
CA CYS A 887 10.25 34.81 -26.54
C CYS A 887 11.26 35.38 -25.55
#